data_8eaa7700bee48b123f0f866b7657bd22
#
_entry.id   8eaa7700bee48b123f0f866b7657bd22
#
_cell.length_a   1.000
_cell.length_b   1.000
_cell.length_c   1.000
_cell.angle_alpha   90.00
_cell.angle_beta   90.00
_cell.angle_gamma   90.00
#
_symmetry.space_group_name_H-M   'P 1'
#
loop_
_entity.id
_entity.type
_entity.pdbx_description
1 polymer ?
#
loop_
_entity_poly.entity_id
_entity_poly.type
_entity_poly.pdbx_seq_one_letter_code
_entity_poly.pdbx_strand_id
1 'polypeptide(L)'
;MNFLRTAALAITCVATISCGNNAGKVIYVGGSGEGNDLVQLLKEERFKIRESPTATGALEAAKPGSAVLLLGGGYPDSPQALSKIDIATIKEKGLKVFAEFTTLPGQATEIKEISVERVVVTKEIGDSLKPMDLLTINRAAYLETEATDPIMVIARVAGFDTAVYGLEDTPSSPLVFKQNDNLWISTSKLSDFARLRLIPERKWQPFWEAMISDLTGGKVAFKNWPALISPAYSKNQPLPETARKDAVEKGIEWFFNGHFLIHPEWKETWLMKYIGDGTMPVGPELPEDAPNGDGSLGVLEGHCSAIYKDGRQAYRYWIRDDVQGESSMAFAVAGELLGNKEYKTIAENISDYSFKEFRDGPRNDPSSPTYGLLGWAYTHKWVYYGDDNARSLLGTIMTSKILGTDKWNQKISEAIDANLNTTGKNGFRGPRLHDQDIQKNGLKYYQDRDIINPHPHYESWIWACYLWQYASTGDRKYLDLTEKGISLTMAAYPDGWSWTNGIQQERARMLLPLAWLYRVSPTAEHKEWIDRITTDLAKNQVECGAIREELGDPSKGHYGAEKRNSDYGRSEAPLIFRNGDPVADMLYTSNFAFFAFNEAACATGDPEIKKMAESLGEFLIRIQARSDKCKNVDGAWFRAFNYRDWDYWASNADAGWGAQSTLTGWIQSWIVTTLALMEKGTSYWDVTLGKCQLYRK
;
A
#
# COMPACT_ATOMS: atom_id res chain seq x y z
N MET A 1 68.58 -1.24 -30.54
CA MET A 1 68.53 -2.16 -31.67
C MET A 1 67.29 -3.04 -31.47
N ASN A 2 66.40 -2.93 -32.42
CA ASN A 2 65.13 -3.68 -32.64
C ASN A 2 64.09 -3.72 -31.54
N PHE A 3 63.18 -2.75 -31.63
CA PHE A 3 61.84 -2.76 -31.06
C PHE A 3 60.91 -3.68 -31.86
N LEU A 4 60.37 -4.69 -31.22
CA LEU A 4 59.19 -5.41 -31.73
C LEU A 4 57.93 -4.82 -31.12
N ARG A 5 57.12 -4.15 -31.92
CA ARG A 5 55.78 -3.70 -31.58
C ARG A 5 54.81 -4.88 -31.77
N THR A 6 54.22 -5.35 -30.66
CA THR A 6 53.10 -6.28 -30.68
C THR A 6 51.80 -5.46 -30.70
N ALA A 7 51.10 -5.48 -31.82
CA ALA A 7 49.79 -4.89 -31.96
C ALA A 7 48.75 -5.86 -31.38
N ALA A 8 48.08 -5.50 -30.28
CA ALA A 8 46.95 -6.23 -29.77
C ALA A 8 45.69 -5.81 -30.56
N LEU A 9 45.15 -6.74 -31.32
CA LEU A 9 43.86 -6.60 -32.00
C LEU A 9 42.75 -6.77 -30.98
N ALA A 10 42.11 -5.67 -30.55
CA ALA A 10 40.90 -5.70 -29.75
C ALA A 10 39.72 -6.06 -30.67
N ILE A 11 39.25 -7.30 -30.59
CA ILE A 11 38.01 -7.72 -31.22
C ILE A 11 36.89 -7.21 -30.35
N THR A 12 36.29 -6.10 -30.75
CA THR A 12 35.04 -5.59 -30.17
C THR A 12 33.89 -6.44 -30.70
N CYS A 13 33.46 -7.43 -29.93
CA CYS A 13 32.17 -8.09 -30.18
C CYS A 13 31.04 -7.07 -29.95
N VAL A 14 30.62 -6.41 -31.00
CA VAL A 14 29.34 -5.69 -31.02
C VAL A 14 28.26 -6.77 -31.06
N ALA A 15 27.68 -7.09 -29.93
CA ALA A 15 26.42 -7.82 -29.87
C ALA A 15 25.35 -6.93 -30.51
N THR A 16 25.09 -7.15 -31.77
CA THR A 16 23.90 -6.60 -32.45
C THR A 16 22.69 -7.28 -31.82
N ILE A 17 22.11 -6.65 -30.80
CA ILE A 17 20.73 -6.94 -30.38
C ILE A 17 19.87 -6.58 -31.60
N SER A 18 19.46 -7.60 -32.33
CA SER A 18 18.48 -7.48 -33.43
C SER A 18 17.15 -7.05 -32.80
N CYS A 19 16.94 -5.74 -32.64
CA CYS A 19 15.64 -5.17 -32.37
C CYS A 19 14.73 -5.56 -33.54
N GLY A 20 13.76 -6.44 -33.29
CA GLY A 20 12.78 -6.81 -34.28
C GLY A 20 12.13 -5.56 -34.85
N ASN A 21 12.29 -5.35 -36.16
CA ASN A 21 11.66 -4.23 -36.86
C ASN A 21 10.18 -4.56 -37.05
N ASN A 22 9.30 -4.04 -36.19
CA ASN A 22 7.85 -4.20 -36.26
C ASN A 22 7.23 -3.38 -37.39
N ALA A 23 8.01 -2.45 -37.98
CA ALA A 23 7.56 -1.57 -39.05
C ALA A 23 7.13 -2.39 -40.28
N GLY A 24 5.84 -2.28 -40.61
CA GLY A 24 5.26 -2.98 -41.76
C GLY A 24 4.46 -4.24 -41.45
N LYS A 25 4.59 -4.84 -40.26
CA LYS A 25 3.70 -5.91 -39.81
C LYS A 25 2.29 -5.37 -39.64
N VAL A 26 1.31 -6.03 -40.25
CA VAL A 26 -0.11 -5.61 -40.18
C VAL A 26 -0.85 -6.52 -39.21
N ILE A 27 -1.57 -5.90 -38.31
CA ILE A 27 -2.49 -6.59 -37.37
C ILE A 27 -3.90 -6.06 -37.67
N TYR A 28 -4.85 -6.95 -37.85
CA TYR A 28 -6.26 -6.61 -37.96
C TYR A 28 -6.90 -6.68 -36.58
N VAL A 29 -7.73 -5.69 -36.25
CA VAL A 29 -8.36 -5.58 -34.91
C VAL A 29 -9.86 -5.45 -35.06
N GLY A 30 -10.62 -6.29 -34.38
CA GLY A 30 -12.09 -6.25 -34.37
C GLY A 30 -12.63 -6.00 -32.96
N GLY A 31 -13.56 -5.04 -32.84
CA GLY A 31 -14.31 -4.80 -31.62
C GLY A 31 -13.53 -4.20 -30.44
N SER A 32 -12.42 -3.49 -30.71
CA SER A 32 -11.52 -2.97 -29.64
C SER A 32 -12.16 -1.92 -28.72
N GLY A 33 -13.12 -1.14 -29.21
CA GLY A 33 -13.59 0.08 -28.53
C GLY A 33 -12.58 1.25 -28.62
N GLU A 34 -12.99 2.43 -28.18
CA GLU A 34 -12.08 3.58 -28.08
C GLU A 34 -11.09 3.41 -26.92
N GLY A 35 -9.85 3.83 -27.14
CA GLY A 35 -8.84 3.96 -26.08
C GLY A 35 -8.25 2.64 -25.59
N ASN A 36 -8.40 1.53 -26.32
CA ASN A 36 -7.85 0.22 -25.90
C ASN A 36 -6.32 0.26 -25.75
N ASP A 37 -5.82 -0.15 -24.58
CA ASP A 37 -4.40 -0.04 -24.21
C ASP A 37 -3.47 -0.85 -25.12
N LEU A 38 -3.86 -2.09 -25.49
CA LEU A 38 -3.06 -2.94 -26.37
C LEU A 38 -2.97 -2.32 -27.78
N VAL A 39 -4.06 -1.79 -28.29
CA VAL A 39 -4.08 -1.14 -29.61
C VAL A 39 -3.17 0.09 -29.63
N GLN A 40 -3.20 0.89 -28.58
CA GLN A 40 -2.31 2.06 -28.44
C GLN A 40 -0.85 1.63 -28.39
N LEU A 41 -0.51 0.67 -27.52
CA LEU A 41 0.84 0.12 -27.44
C LEU A 41 1.36 -0.38 -28.79
N LEU A 42 0.54 -1.15 -29.53
CA LEU A 42 0.93 -1.68 -30.84
C LEU A 42 1.16 -0.56 -31.87
N LYS A 43 0.37 0.52 -31.84
CA LYS A 43 0.59 1.71 -32.70
C LYS A 43 1.91 2.41 -32.35
N GLU A 44 2.21 2.60 -31.06
CA GLU A 44 3.47 3.19 -30.59
C GLU A 44 4.68 2.34 -30.96
N GLU A 45 4.54 1.01 -30.91
CA GLU A 45 5.55 0.03 -31.34
C GLU A 45 5.61 -0.15 -32.88
N ARG A 46 4.93 0.74 -33.63
CA ARG A 46 4.95 0.86 -35.11
C ARG A 46 4.34 -0.29 -35.89
N PHE A 47 3.45 -1.08 -35.30
CA PHE A 47 2.60 -1.98 -36.04
C PHE A 47 1.59 -1.20 -36.91
N LYS A 48 1.24 -1.73 -38.08
CA LYS A 48 0.14 -1.19 -38.89
C LYS A 48 -1.17 -1.81 -38.45
N ILE A 49 -1.96 -1.06 -37.69
CA ILE A 49 -3.26 -1.51 -37.20
C ILE A 49 -4.34 -1.21 -38.22
N ARG A 50 -5.20 -2.20 -38.50
CA ARG A 50 -6.40 -2.09 -39.34
C ARG A 50 -7.61 -2.44 -38.46
N GLU A 51 -8.30 -1.43 -38.00
CA GLU A 51 -9.45 -1.57 -37.11
C GLU A 51 -10.75 -1.81 -37.91
N SER A 52 -11.62 -2.65 -37.35
CA SER A 52 -12.97 -2.89 -37.79
C SER A 52 -13.92 -2.83 -36.57
N PRO A 53 -15.14 -2.29 -36.73
CA PRO A 53 -16.08 -2.21 -35.61
C PRO A 53 -16.51 -3.58 -35.05
N THR A 54 -16.40 -4.64 -35.88
CA THR A 54 -16.83 -5.99 -35.52
C THR A 54 -15.74 -7.04 -35.72
N ALA A 55 -15.86 -8.15 -35.01
CA ALA A 55 -15.01 -9.32 -35.20
C ALA A 55 -15.07 -9.87 -36.63
N THR A 56 -16.27 -10.12 -37.12
CA THR A 56 -16.52 -10.64 -38.47
C THR A 56 -15.88 -9.74 -39.53
N GLY A 57 -16.09 -8.41 -39.42
CA GLY A 57 -15.48 -7.45 -40.33
C GLY A 57 -13.95 -7.46 -40.33
N ALA A 58 -13.32 -7.67 -39.16
CA ALA A 58 -11.86 -7.81 -39.09
C ALA A 58 -11.37 -9.12 -39.75
N LEU A 59 -12.08 -10.24 -39.53
CA LEU A 59 -11.78 -11.54 -40.13
C LEU A 59 -11.94 -11.52 -41.65
N GLU A 60 -13.00 -10.86 -42.14
CA GLU A 60 -13.25 -10.71 -43.59
C GLU A 60 -12.18 -9.84 -44.26
N ALA A 61 -11.79 -8.73 -43.65
CA ALA A 61 -10.78 -7.81 -44.15
C ALA A 61 -9.35 -8.38 -44.10
N ALA A 62 -9.10 -9.34 -43.19
CA ALA A 62 -7.78 -9.91 -43.00
C ALA A 62 -7.32 -10.72 -44.19
N LYS A 63 -6.06 -10.51 -44.63
CA LYS A 63 -5.41 -11.30 -45.68
C LYS A 63 -5.04 -12.68 -45.12
N PRO A 64 -4.97 -13.71 -46.01
CA PRO A 64 -4.50 -15.03 -45.60
C PRO A 64 -3.18 -14.99 -44.82
N GLY A 65 -3.10 -15.76 -43.73
CA GLY A 65 -1.94 -15.85 -42.85
C GLY A 65 -1.72 -14.65 -41.92
N SER A 66 -2.64 -13.67 -41.88
CA SER A 66 -2.49 -12.47 -41.06
C SER A 66 -2.78 -12.70 -39.59
N ALA A 67 -2.18 -11.85 -38.72
CA ALA A 67 -2.50 -11.71 -37.31
C ALA A 67 -3.81 -10.92 -37.13
N VAL A 68 -4.69 -11.42 -36.26
CA VAL A 68 -5.98 -10.78 -35.92
C VAL A 68 -6.17 -10.76 -34.40
N LEU A 69 -6.59 -9.61 -33.90
CA LEU A 69 -7.00 -9.41 -32.49
C LEU A 69 -8.50 -9.14 -32.44
N LEU A 70 -9.25 -9.96 -31.74
CA LEU A 70 -10.67 -9.79 -31.50
C LEU A 70 -10.85 -9.39 -30.02
N LEU A 71 -11.03 -8.09 -29.79
CA LEU A 71 -10.96 -7.47 -28.47
C LEU A 71 -12.37 -7.18 -27.95
N GLY A 72 -12.76 -7.80 -26.86
CA GLY A 72 -14.11 -7.81 -26.28
C GLY A 72 -14.71 -6.43 -25.97
N GLY A 73 -15.18 -5.72 -27.00
CA GLY A 73 -15.73 -4.34 -26.88
C GLY A 73 -17.01 -4.23 -26.05
N GLY A 74 -17.75 -5.32 -25.85
CA GLY A 74 -18.95 -5.37 -24.98
C GLY A 74 -18.66 -5.80 -23.53
N TYR A 75 -17.40 -5.94 -23.15
CA TYR A 75 -17.01 -6.30 -21.79
C TYR A 75 -17.49 -5.25 -20.78
N PRO A 76 -18.00 -5.65 -19.59
CA PRO A 76 -18.13 -7.04 -19.09
C PRO A 76 -19.50 -7.69 -19.34
N ASP A 77 -20.41 -7.00 -19.97
CA ASP A 77 -21.83 -7.36 -19.97
C ASP A 77 -22.24 -8.20 -21.19
N SER A 78 -21.50 -8.04 -22.30
CA SER A 78 -21.81 -8.70 -23.56
C SER A 78 -20.55 -9.32 -24.21
N PRO A 79 -20.40 -10.66 -24.16
CA PRO A 79 -19.30 -11.32 -24.83
C PRO A 79 -19.46 -11.25 -26.35
N GLN A 80 -18.32 -11.17 -27.03
CA GLN A 80 -18.28 -11.27 -28.48
C GLN A 80 -18.57 -12.71 -28.90
N ALA A 81 -19.50 -12.91 -29.80
CA ALA A 81 -19.84 -14.26 -30.32
C ALA A 81 -19.22 -14.50 -31.69
N LEU A 82 -18.44 -15.57 -31.83
CA LEU A 82 -17.97 -16.04 -33.12
C LEU A 82 -18.98 -17.02 -33.71
N SER A 83 -19.35 -16.81 -34.97
CA SER A 83 -20.21 -17.72 -35.71
C SER A 83 -19.43 -18.90 -36.27
N LYS A 84 -20.13 -19.93 -36.78
CA LYS A 84 -19.50 -21.02 -37.52
C LYS A 84 -18.79 -20.53 -38.79
N ILE A 85 -19.30 -19.45 -39.41
CA ILE A 85 -18.68 -18.81 -40.58
C ILE A 85 -17.37 -18.14 -40.18
N ASP A 86 -17.32 -17.44 -39.04
CA ASP A 86 -16.08 -16.83 -38.57
C ASP A 86 -14.99 -17.87 -38.33
N ILE A 87 -15.34 -19.01 -37.70
CA ILE A 87 -14.40 -20.11 -37.46
C ILE A 87 -13.94 -20.73 -38.79
N ALA A 88 -14.83 -20.88 -39.77
CA ALA A 88 -14.46 -21.33 -41.08
C ALA A 88 -13.49 -20.35 -41.78
N THR A 89 -13.77 -19.05 -41.72
CA THR A 89 -12.92 -17.99 -42.26
C THR A 89 -11.51 -18.00 -41.64
N ILE A 90 -11.42 -18.16 -40.31
CA ILE A 90 -10.13 -18.30 -39.59
C ILE A 90 -9.33 -19.47 -40.20
N LYS A 91 -9.98 -20.63 -40.35
CA LYS A 91 -9.34 -21.84 -40.85
C LYS A 91 -8.95 -21.70 -42.32
N GLU A 92 -9.88 -21.27 -43.18
CA GLU A 92 -9.66 -21.16 -44.63
C GLU A 92 -8.57 -20.17 -45.01
N LYS A 93 -8.52 -19.03 -44.31
CA LYS A 93 -7.47 -18.04 -44.50
C LYS A 93 -6.19 -18.33 -43.73
N GLY A 94 -6.15 -19.34 -42.86
CA GLY A 94 -5.02 -19.65 -42.00
C GLY A 94 -4.64 -18.46 -41.08
N LEU A 95 -5.65 -17.73 -40.60
CA LEU A 95 -5.43 -16.56 -39.72
C LEU A 95 -4.88 -16.99 -38.38
N LYS A 96 -3.99 -16.19 -37.81
CA LYS A 96 -3.53 -16.30 -36.43
C LYS A 96 -4.33 -15.35 -35.55
N VAL A 97 -5.16 -15.85 -34.65
CA VAL A 97 -6.17 -15.08 -33.95
C VAL A 97 -5.96 -15.16 -32.45
N PHE A 98 -6.02 -14.01 -31.77
CA PHE A 98 -6.30 -13.90 -30.33
C PHE A 98 -7.70 -13.32 -30.16
N ALA A 99 -8.56 -14.00 -29.38
CA ALA A 99 -9.89 -13.54 -29.08
C ALA A 99 -10.11 -13.51 -27.57
N GLU A 100 -10.49 -12.35 -27.04
CA GLU A 100 -10.78 -12.18 -25.62
C GLU A 100 -12.27 -11.96 -25.37
N PHE A 101 -12.75 -12.43 -24.22
CA PHE A 101 -14.14 -12.35 -23.79
C PHE A 101 -15.10 -12.76 -24.92
N THR A 102 -14.80 -13.94 -25.50
CA THR A 102 -15.43 -14.40 -26.75
C THR A 102 -16.03 -15.79 -26.55
N THR A 103 -17.28 -15.97 -27.00
CA THR A 103 -17.96 -17.27 -27.03
C THR A 103 -17.77 -17.97 -28.39
N LEU A 104 -17.60 -19.30 -28.33
CA LEU A 104 -17.46 -20.13 -29.52
C LEU A 104 -18.81 -20.79 -29.92
N PRO A 105 -19.00 -21.16 -31.20
CA PRO A 105 -20.24 -21.79 -31.68
C PRO A 105 -20.58 -23.06 -30.92
N GLY A 106 -21.78 -23.11 -30.33
CA GLY A 106 -22.28 -24.29 -29.60
C GLY A 106 -21.83 -24.41 -28.16
N GLN A 107 -21.06 -23.47 -27.64
CA GLN A 107 -20.75 -23.38 -26.22
C GLN A 107 -21.81 -22.53 -25.52
N ALA A 108 -22.46 -23.11 -24.50
CA ALA A 108 -23.20 -22.33 -23.52
C ALA A 108 -22.19 -21.78 -22.52
N THR A 109 -22.11 -20.45 -22.38
CA THR A 109 -21.18 -19.78 -21.49
C THR A 109 -21.94 -18.86 -20.55
N GLU A 110 -21.60 -18.95 -19.27
CA GLU A 110 -22.09 -18.05 -18.24
C GLU A 110 -21.02 -17.00 -17.95
N ILE A 111 -21.44 -15.74 -17.79
CA ILE A 111 -20.55 -14.67 -17.32
C ILE A 111 -20.47 -14.79 -15.81
N LYS A 112 -19.26 -14.95 -15.27
CA LYS A 112 -18.97 -14.97 -13.84
C LYS A 112 -18.04 -13.86 -13.46
N GLU A 113 -18.18 -13.33 -12.24
CA GLU A 113 -17.19 -12.46 -11.65
C GLU A 113 -16.14 -13.28 -10.89
N ILE A 114 -14.87 -12.91 -11.00
CA ILE A 114 -13.83 -13.56 -10.20
C ILE A 114 -13.99 -13.18 -8.73
N SER A 115 -13.92 -14.19 -7.87
CA SER A 115 -13.95 -14.02 -6.41
C SER A 115 -12.56 -13.78 -5.79
N VAL A 116 -11.51 -13.98 -6.58
CA VAL A 116 -10.11 -13.82 -6.19
C VAL A 116 -9.30 -13.42 -7.43
N GLU A 117 -8.45 -12.44 -7.25
CA GLU A 117 -7.70 -11.80 -8.34
C GLU A 117 -6.48 -12.60 -8.84
N ARG A 118 -6.21 -13.78 -8.27
CA ARG A 118 -5.03 -14.57 -8.58
C ARG A 118 -5.12 -15.29 -9.91
N VAL A 119 -4.09 -15.13 -10.72
CA VAL A 119 -3.84 -15.87 -11.96
C VAL A 119 -2.59 -16.71 -11.80
N VAL A 120 -2.70 -17.99 -12.12
CA VAL A 120 -1.58 -18.94 -12.08
C VAL A 120 -1.18 -19.29 -13.52
N VAL A 121 0.09 -19.13 -13.83
CA VAL A 121 0.70 -19.61 -15.07
C VAL A 121 0.82 -21.12 -14.97
N THR A 122 0.28 -21.86 -15.93
CA THR A 122 0.32 -23.34 -15.93
C THR A 122 1.32 -23.89 -16.93
N LYS A 123 1.72 -23.07 -17.91
CA LYS A 123 2.72 -23.39 -18.92
C LYS A 123 3.73 -22.27 -19.07
N GLU A 124 4.93 -22.63 -19.45
CA GLU A 124 5.98 -21.64 -19.76
C GLU A 124 5.55 -20.70 -20.89
N ILE A 125 5.74 -19.38 -20.69
CA ILE A 125 5.43 -18.33 -21.64
C ILE A 125 6.70 -17.51 -21.87
N GLY A 126 7.26 -17.62 -23.06
CA GLY A 126 8.55 -17.02 -23.37
C GLY A 126 9.65 -17.53 -22.42
N ASP A 127 10.63 -16.68 -22.16
CA ASP A 127 11.76 -17.01 -21.25
C ASP A 127 11.47 -16.58 -19.80
N SER A 128 10.38 -15.86 -19.54
CA SER A 128 10.17 -15.08 -18.31
C SER A 128 9.10 -15.61 -17.37
N LEU A 129 8.03 -16.24 -17.89
CA LEU A 129 6.95 -16.76 -17.07
C LEU A 129 7.03 -18.28 -17.01
N LYS A 130 7.09 -18.80 -15.78
CA LYS A 130 7.24 -20.23 -15.51
C LYS A 130 5.94 -20.81 -14.91
N PRO A 131 5.72 -22.13 -15.03
CA PRO A 131 4.61 -22.79 -14.33
C PRO A 131 4.62 -22.44 -12.83
N MET A 132 3.44 -22.17 -12.30
CA MET A 132 3.16 -21.71 -10.93
C MET A 132 3.50 -20.25 -10.63
N ASP A 133 4.04 -19.46 -11.57
CA ASP A 133 4.15 -18.02 -11.38
C ASP A 133 2.79 -17.39 -11.17
N LEU A 134 2.76 -16.37 -10.30
CA LEU A 134 1.55 -15.63 -9.96
C LEU A 134 1.50 -14.26 -10.65
N LEU A 135 0.33 -14.00 -11.21
CA LEU A 135 -0.10 -12.71 -11.72
C LEU A 135 -1.41 -12.33 -11.06
N THR A 136 -1.88 -11.12 -11.29
CA THR A 136 -3.14 -10.63 -10.73
C THR A 136 -4.00 -10.03 -11.84
N ILE A 137 -5.31 -10.33 -11.80
CA ILE A 137 -6.34 -9.67 -12.57
C ILE A 137 -7.45 -9.18 -11.62
N ASN A 138 -7.51 -7.89 -11.40
CA ASN A 138 -8.42 -7.32 -10.43
C ASN A 138 -9.88 -7.27 -10.95
N ARG A 139 -10.83 -7.76 -10.14
CA ARG A 139 -12.29 -7.72 -10.33
C ARG A 139 -12.74 -7.85 -11.80
N ALA A 140 -12.38 -8.96 -12.43
CA ALA A 140 -12.72 -9.24 -13.81
C ALA A 140 -14.01 -10.06 -13.92
N ALA A 141 -14.76 -9.84 -14.98
CA ALA A 141 -15.73 -10.80 -15.47
C ALA A 141 -15.01 -11.81 -16.38
N TYR A 142 -15.40 -13.08 -16.34
CA TYR A 142 -14.88 -14.11 -17.20
C TYR A 142 -15.98 -15.04 -17.68
N LEU A 143 -15.75 -15.68 -18.80
CA LEU A 143 -16.65 -16.68 -19.36
C LEU A 143 -16.32 -18.05 -18.78
N GLU A 144 -17.28 -18.67 -18.10
CA GLU A 144 -17.10 -20.03 -17.61
C GLU A 144 -17.01 -20.99 -18.80
N THR A 145 -15.91 -21.69 -18.92
CA THR A 145 -15.67 -22.66 -20.00
C THR A 145 -14.74 -23.75 -19.55
N GLU A 146 -14.72 -24.86 -20.27
CA GLU A 146 -13.76 -25.94 -20.07
C GLU A 146 -12.63 -25.80 -21.12
N ALA A 147 -11.40 -26.02 -20.67
CA ALA A 147 -10.22 -26.14 -21.51
C ALA A 147 -9.34 -27.28 -21.00
N THR A 148 -8.93 -28.16 -21.88
CA THR A 148 -8.16 -29.35 -21.50
C THR A 148 -6.72 -29.05 -21.13
N ASP A 149 -6.18 -27.90 -21.55
CA ASP A 149 -4.76 -27.59 -21.39
C ASP A 149 -4.52 -26.07 -21.34
N PRO A 150 -5.06 -25.40 -20.31
CA PRO A 150 -4.96 -23.94 -20.19
C PRO A 150 -3.50 -23.51 -20.01
N ILE A 151 -3.20 -22.29 -20.46
CA ILE A 151 -1.90 -21.61 -20.30
C ILE A 151 -1.87 -20.79 -19.02
N MET A 152 -3.02 -20.22 -18.67
CA MET A 152 -3.25 -19.50 -17.42
C MET A 152 -4.62 -19.86 -16.84
N VAL A 153 -4.72 -19.92 -15.53
CA VAL A 153 -5.97 -20.16 -14.82
C VAL A 153 -6.19 -19.13 -13.72
N ILE A 154 -7.46 -18.86 -13.41
CA ILE A 154 -7.88 -18.11 -12.22
C ILE A 154 -8.06 -19.14 -11.10
N ALA A 155 -7.38 -18.95 -9.97
CA ALA A 155 -7.48 -19.85 -8.83
C ALA A 155 -7.17 -19.15 -7.51
N ARG A 156 -7.82 -19.56 -6.41
CA ARG A 156 -7.48 -19.08 -5.06
C ARG A 156 -6.23 -19.83 -4.58
N VAL A 157 -5.10 -19.16 -4.62
CA VAL A 157 -3.82 -19.75 -4.23
C VAL A 157 -3.02 -18.84 -3.30
N ALA A 158 -2.33 -19.46 -2.35
CA ALA A 158 -1.40 -18.80 -1.44
C ALA A 158 0.00 -18.67 -2.06
N GLY A 159 0.75 -17.70 -1.57
CA GLY A 159 2.12 -17.44 -1.98
C GLY A 159 2.37 -15.98 -2.33
N PHE A 160 3.64 -15.61 -2.47
CA PHE A 160 4.04 -14.28 -2.91
C PHE A 160 4.02 -14.17 -4.44
N ASP A 161 5.05 -14.68 -5.12
CA ASP A 161 5.22 -14.64 -6.57
C ASP A 161 5.04 -16.03 -7.24
N THR A 162 4.77 -17.04 -6.46
CA THR A 162 4.61 -18.44 -6.89
C THR A 162 3.47 -19.10 -6.09
N ALA A 163 2.64 -19.91 -6.73
CA ALA A 163 1.59 -20.71 -6.08
C ALA A 163 2.24 -21.84 -5.27
N VAL A 164 2.42 -21.60 -3.96
CA VAL A 164 3.27 -22.46 -3.11
C VAL A 164 2.69 -23.86 -2.90
N TYR A 165 1.36 -23.97 -2.84
CA TYR A 165 0.69 -25.24 -2.61
C TYR A 165 0.16 -25.89 -3.90
N GLY A 166 0.56 -25.38 -5.09
CA GLY A 166 0.09 -25.90 -6.37
C GLY A 166 -1.41 -25.72 -6.62
N LEU A 167 -1.96 -26.49 -7.56
CA LEU A 167 -3.36 -26.40 -8.02
C LEU A 167 -4.17 -27.68 -7.76
N GLU A 168 -3.58 -28.75 -7.26
CA GLU A 168 -4.19 -30.09 -7.20
C GLU A 168 -5.52 -30.09 -6.40
N ASP A 169 -5.56 -29.37 -5.27
CA ASP A 169 -6.73 -29.30 -4.38
C ASP A 169 -7.49 -27.97 -4.50
N THR A 170 -7.31 -27.24 -5.60
CA THR A 170 -7.86 -25.89 -5.75
C THR A 170 -8.72 -25.78 -7.02
N PRO A 171 -10.02 -25.43 -6.89
CA PRO A 171 -10.84 -25.11 -8.06
C PRO A 171 -10.19 -24.01 -8.90
N SER A 172 -10.09 -24.24 -10.20
CA SER A 172 -9.52 -23.29 -11.14
C SER A 172 -10.39 -23.13 -12.37
N SER A 173 -10.39 -21.92 -12.94
CA SER A 173 -11.09 -21.61 -14.18
C SER A 173 -10.09 -21.19 -15.26
N PRO A 174 -10.17 -21.71 -16.50
CA PRO A 174 -9.29 -21.29 -17.58
C PRO A 174 -9.40 -19.80 -17.84
N LEU A 175 -8.25 -19.10 -17.90
CA LEU A 175 -8.18 -17.70 -18.29
C LEU A 175 -7.68 -17.56 -19.72
N VAL A 176 -6.57 -18.24 -20.05
CA VAL A 176 -5.97 -18.21 -21.39
C VAL A 176 -5.66 -19.64 -21.85
N PHE A 177 -6.06 -19.98 -23.06
CA PHE A 177 -5.77 -21.29 -23.67
C PHE A 177 -5.71 -21.19 -25.20
N LYS A 178 -5.14 -22.17 -25.85
CA LYS A 178 -5.24 -22.36 -27.31
C LYS A 178 -6.36 -23.33 -27.63
N GLN A 179 -7.35 -22.87 -28.38
CA GLN A 179 -8.39 -23.76 -28.96
C GLN A 179 -7.80 -24.67 -30.04
N ASN A 180 -6.82 -24.16 -30.77
CA ASN A 180 -5.98 -24.85 -31.73
C ASN A 180 -4.73 -23.99 -32.04
N ASP A 181 -3.84 -24.43 -32.92
CA ASP A 181 -2.59 -23.73 -33.22
C ASP A 181 -2.77 -22.30 -33.75
N ASN A 182 -3.95 -21.95 -34.23
CA ASN A 182 -4.24 -20.67 -34.84
C ASN A 182 -5.15 -19.76 -34.01
N LEU A 183 -5.72 -20.27 -32.91
CA LEU A 183 -6.73 -19.54 -32.12
C LEU A 183 -6.43 -19.57 -30.61
N TRP A 184 -5.96 -18.43 -30.11
CA TRP A 184 -5.86 -18.15 -28.71
C TRP A 184 -7.19 -17.60 -28.17
N ILE A 185 -7.63 -18.07 -27.04
CA ILE A 185 -8.81 -17.59 -26.32
C ILE A 185 -8.41 -17.06 -24.96
N SER A 186 -8.91 -15.89 -24.60
CA SER A 186 -8.99 -15.41 -23.24
C SER A 186 -10.45 -15.36 -22.80
N THR A 187 -10.75 -15.93 -21.63
CA THR A 187 -12.12 -15.91 -21.08
C THR A 187 -12.50 -14.54 -20.50
N SER A 188 -11.52 -13.68 -20.26
CA SER A 188 -11.71 -12.30 -19.78
C SER A 188 -11.06 -11.30 -20.73
N LYS A 189 -11.35 -10.01 -20.52
CA LYS A 189 -10.69 -8.94 -21.27
C LYS A 189 -9.33 -8.62 -20.63
N LEU A 190 -8.25 -8.82 -21.38
CA LEU A 190 -6.87 -8.57 -20.96
C LEU A 190 -6.24 -7.35 -21.62
N SER A 191 -6.83 -6.84 -22.70
CA SER A 191 -6.25 -5.78 -23.54
C SER A 191 -6.33 -4.37 -22.94
N ASP A 192 -7.10 -4.16 -21.84
CA ASP A 192 -7.13 -2.92 -21.06
C ASP A 192 -6.39 -3.15 -19.76
N PHE A 193 -5.14 -2.75 -19.67
CA PHE A 193 -4.22 -3.15 -18.61
C PHE A 193 -3.47 -1.98 -17.92
N ALA A 194 -3.58 -0.77 -18.43
CA ALA A 194 -2.72 0.33 -18.02
C ALA A 194 -3.05 0.92 -16.62
N ARG A 195 -4.20 0.57 -16.01
CA ARG A 195 -4.65 1.06 -14.70
C ARG A 195 -4.67 -0.08 -13.68
N LEU A 196 -3.60 -0.48 -13.06
CA LEU A 196 -3.54 -1.45 -11.94
C LEU A 196 -4.48 -2.68 -12.03
N ARG A 197 -5.15 -2.87 -13.17
CA ARG A 197 -6.09 -3.98 -13.36
C ARG A 197 -5.34 -5.30 -13.53
N LEU A 198 -4.24 -5.27 -14.24
CA LEU A 198 -3.32 -6.39 -14.46
C LEU A 198 -1.96 -6.04 -13.81
N ILE A 199 -1.61 -6.74 -12.76
CA ILE A 199 -0.37 -6.53 -11.99
C ILE A 199 0.32 -7.87 -11.67
N PRO A 200 1.63 -7.91 -11.41
CA PRO A 200 2.60 -6.83 -11.62
C PRO A 200 2.71 -6.49 -13.11
N GLU A 201 2.73 -5.21 -13.44
CA GLU A 201 2.67 -4.76 -14.85
C GLU A 201 3.80 -5.37 -15.69
N ARG A 202 5.01 -5.40 -15.15
CA ARG A 202 6.19 -5.93 -15.84
C ARG A 202 6.14 -7.43 -16.11
N LYS A 203 5.35 -8.21 -15.35
CA LYS A 203 5.17 -9.65 -15.59
C LYS A 203 4.11 -9.92 -16.66
N TRP A 204 3.18 -9.00 -16.93
CA TRP A 204 2.23 -9.13 -18.02
C TRP A 204 2.82 -8.81 -19.39
N GLN A 205 3.84 -7.95 -19.45
CA GLN A 205 4.53 -7.62 -20.71
C GLN A 205 5.05 -8.87 -21.45
N PRO A 206 5.77 -9.84 -20.85
CA PRO A 206 6.21 -11.06 -21.49
C PRO A 206 5.07 -11.91 -22.09
N PHE A 207 3.90 -11.94 -21.44
CA PHE A 207 2.73 -12.62 -21.99
C PHE A 207 2.32 -12.02 -23.34
N TRP A 208 2.18 -10.70 -23.40
CA TRP A 208 1.81 -10.00 -24.61
C TRP A 208 2.88 -10.10 -25.71
N GLU A 209 4.14 -10.02 -25.35
CA GLU A 209 5.26 -10.20 -26.28
C GLU A 209 5.25 -11.60 -26.90
N ALA A 210 5.05 -12.62 -26.10
CA ALA A 210 4.98 -14.00 -26.56
C ALA A 210 3.76 -14.23 -27.47
N MET A 211 2.60 -13.75 -27.06
CA MET A 211 1.35 -13.90 -27.82
C MET A 211 1.43 -13.17 -29.18
N ILE A 212 1.86 -11.89 -29.20
CA ILE A 212 2.01 -11.13 -30.45
C ILE A 212 3.12 -11.73 -31.34
N SER A 213 4.18 -12.29 -30.76
CA SER A 213 5.21 -13.02 -31.52
C SER A 213 4.65 -14.25 -32.23
N ASP A 214 3.83 -15.04 -31.55
CA ASP A 214 3.15 -16.22 -32.12
C ASP A 214 2.20 -15.82 -33.24
N LEU A 215 1.40 -14.77 -33.06
CA LEU A 215 0.47 -14.29 -34.07
C LEU A 215 1.17 -13.71 -35.32
N THR A 216 2.27 -13.01 -35.14
CA THR A 216 2.97 -12.30 -36.23
C THR A 216 4.12 -13.08 -36.84
N GLY A 217 4.43 -14.27 -36.32
CA GLY A 217 5.49 -15.14 -36.82
C GLY A 217 6.90 -14.59 -36.67
N GLY A 218 7.14 -13.72 -35.64
CA GLY A 218 8.47 -13.19 -35.41
C GLY A 218 8.62 -12.55 -34.04
N LYS A 219 9.80 -12.63 -33.43
CA LYS A 219 10.07 -12.12 -32.08
C LYS A 219 9.64 -10.66 -31.94
N VAL A 220 8.84 -10.38 -30.93
CA VAL A 220 8.37 -9.05 -30.52
C VAL A 220 8.93 -8.78 -29.14
N ALA A 221 9.44 -7.56 -28.94
CA ALA A 221 9.82 -7.03 -27.64
C ALA A 221 9.36 -5.57 -27.60
N PHE A 222 8.55 -5.23 -26.62
CA PHE A 222 8.05 -3.87 -26.45
C PHE A 222 9.11 -3.01 -25.77
N LYS A 223 9.35 -1.83 -26.31
CA LYS A 223 10.33 -0.89 -25.78
C LYS A 223 9.75 -0.07 -24.64
N ASN A 224 8.51 0.33 -24.78
CA ASN A 224 7.79 1.16 -23.84
C ASN A 224 6.52 0.42 -23.40
N TRP A 225 6.54 -0.06 -22.18
CA TRP A 225 5.33 -0.61 -21.58
C TRP A 225 4.52 0.54 -20.97
N PRO A 226 3.23 0.73 -21.31
CA PRO A 226 2.44 1.84 -20.81
C PRO A 226 2.03 1.59 -19.36
N ALA A 227 2.69 2.29 -18.42
CA ALA A 227 2.26 2.36 -17.05
C ALA A 227 1.58 3.71 -16.80
N LEU A 228 0.32 3.73 -16.37
CA LEU A 228 -0.35 4.98 -16.00
C LEU A 228 0.07 5.46 -14.62
N ILE A 229 0.54 4.56 -13.77
CA ILE A 229 1.01 4.84 -12.43
C ILE A 229 2.42 4.25 -12.31
N SER A 230 3.39 5.08 -11.95
CA SER A 230 4.79 4.64 -11.82
C SER A 230 5.46 5.26 -10.60
N PRO A 231 6.55 4.67 -10.09
CA PRO A 231 7.41 5.32 -9.10
C PRO A 231 7.96 6.65 -9.63
N ALA A 232 8.05 7.65 -8.75
CA ALA A 232 8.55 8.99 -9.09
C ALA A 232 9.96 8.95 -9.71
N TYR A 233 10.79 8.02 -9.26
CA TYR A 233 12.15 7.83 -9.76
C TYR A 233 12.48 6.36 -9.89
N SER A 234 13.31 6.03 -10.88
CA SER A 234 13.87 4.69 -11.00
C SER A 234 14.87 4.41 -9.87
N LYS A 235 15.16 3.13 -9.63
CA LYS A 235 15.96 2.64 -8.50
C LYS A 235 17.29 3.37 -8.31
N ASN A 236 18.00 3.66 -9.40
CA ASN A 236 19.35 4.23 -9.37
C ASN A 236 19.42 5.67 -9.95
N GLN A 237 18.29 6.30 -10.23
CA GLN A 237 18.26 7.65 -10.75
C GLN A 237 18.73 8.64 -9.68
N PRO A 238 19.64 9.59 -9.96
CA PRO A 238 19.99 10.63 -9.01
C PRO A 238 18.75 11.46 -8.61
N LEU A 239 18.59 11.70 -7.31
CA LEU A 239 17.52 12.54 -6.80
C LEU A 239 17.90 14.02 -6.96
N PRO A 240 16.98 14.90 -7.42
CA PRO A 240 17.18 16.34 -7.36
C PRO A 240 17.32 16.82 -5.90
N GLU A 241 17.98 17.95 -5.69
CA GLU A 241 18.08 18.58 -4.35
C GLU A 241 16.70 18.90 -3.75
N THR A 242 15.72 19.21 -4.60
CA THR A 242 14.33 19.53 -4.18
C THR A 242 13.48 18.29 -3.90
N ALA A 243 13.94 17.08 -4.21
CA ALA A 243 13.11 15.86 -4.24
C ALA A 243 12.34 15.61 -2.93
N ARG A 244 12.95 15.92 -1.78
CA ARG A 244 12.29 15.75 -0.48
C ARG A 244 11.13 16.73 -0.29
N LYS A 245 11.36 18.00 -0.62
CA LYS A 245 10.33 19.04 -0.57
C LYS A 245 9.21 18.78 -1.57
N ASP A 246 9.57 18.37 -2.79
CA ASP A 246 8.61 18.02 -3.85
C ASP A 246 7.75 16.83 -3.45
N ALA A 247 8.34 15.83 -2.74
CA ALA A 247 7.60 14.70 -2.23
C ALA A 247 6.60 15.08 -1.12
N VAL A 248 6.95 16.03 -0.25
CA VAL A 248 6.02 16.60 0.74
C VAL A 248 4.87 17.32 0.04
N GLU A 249 5.17 18.19 -0.92
CA GLU A 249 4.15 18.95 -1.66
C GLU A 249 3.17 18.01 -2.38
N LYS A 250 3.68 17.06 -3.16
CA LYS A 250 2.85 16.04 -3.84
C LYS A 250 2.08 15.19 -2.87
N GLY A 251 2.67 14.83 -1.72
CA GLY A 251 2.01 14.06 -0.69
C GLY A 251 0.79 14.77 -0.08
N ILE A 252 0.82 16.10 0.04
CA ILE A 252 -0.33 16.89 0.50
C ILE A 252 -1.32 17.16 -0.63
N GLU A 253 -0.85 17.45 -1.85
CA GLU A 253 -1.73 17.60 -3.02
C GLU A 253 -2.61 16.35 -3.24
N TRP A 254 -2.09 15.16 -2.93
CA TRP A 254 -2.86 13.92 -3.03
C TRP A 254 -4.16 13.92 -2.19
N PHE A 255 -4.19 14.57 -1.03
CA PHE A 255 -5.43 14.68 -0.24
C PHE A 255 -6.54 15.39 -1.00
N PHE A 256 -6.19 16.40 -1.78
CA PHE A 256 -7.12 17.16 -2.62
C PHE A 256 -7.49 16.39 -3.89
N ASN A 257 -6.49 15.85 -4.57
CA ASN A 257 -6.68 15.08 -5.81
C ASN A 257 -7.50 13.80 -5.58
N GLY A 258 -7.41 13.21 -4.39
CA GLY A 258 -8.19 12.06 -3.96
C GLY A 258 -9.51 12.41 -3.29
N HIS A 259 -9.86 13.69 -3.15
CA HIS A 259 -11.10 14.15 -2.48
C HIS A 259 -11.29 13.58 -1.07
N PHE A 260 -10.18 13.46 -0.29
CA PHE A 260 -10.26 12.87 1.05
C PHE A 260 -10.72 13.85 2.12
N LEU A 261 -10.68 15.17 1.87
CA LEU A 261 -11.26 16.17 2.76
C LEU A 261 -12.79 16.21 2.57
N ILE A 262 -13.53 15.82 3.61
CA ILE A 262 -14.99 15.64 3.51
C ILE A 262 -15.69 16.98 3.32
N HIS A 263 -16.50 17.08 2.25
CA HIS A 263 -17.27 18.28 1.93
C HIS A 263 -18.78 18.08 2.19
N PRO A 264 -19.52 19.12 2.64
CA PRO A 264 -20.94 19.01 2.94
C PRO A 264 -21.80 18.50 1.78
N GLU A 265 -21.48 18.86 0.53
CA GLU A 265 -22.27 18.50 -0.65
C GLU A 265 -22.38 17.00 -0.89
N TRP A 266 -21.31 16.24 -0.58
CA TRP A 266 -21.33 14.80 -0.79
C TRP A 266 -21.30 13.97 0.49
N LYS A 267 -21.27 14.61 1.67
CA LYS A 267 -21.30 13.89 2.95
C LYS A 267 -22.53 12.98 3.06
N GLU A 268 -23.74 13.54 2.90
CA GLU A 268 -24.98 12.79 3.07
C GLU A 268 -25.27 11.86 1.88
N THR A 269 -24.99 12.31 0.66
CA THR A 269 -25.34 11.57 -0.56
C THR A 269 -24.37 10.46 -0.90
N TRP A 270 -23.12 10.56 -0.41
CA TRP A 270 -22.03 9.64 -0.76
C TRP A 270 -21.40 8.97 0.46
N LEU A 271 -20.77 9.74 1.36
CA LEU A 271 -20.12 9.18 2.54
C LEU A 271 -21.09 8.36 3.38
N MET A 272 -22.24 8.91 3.77
CA MET A 272 -23.21 8.22 4.62
C MET A 272 -23.81 6.98 3.94
N LYS A 273 -23.87 6.96 2.62
CA LYS A 273 -24.29 5.79 1.85
C LYS A 273 -23.32 4.61 1.96
N TYR A 274 -22.01 4.88 1.91
CA TYR A 274 -20.98 3.83 1.84
C TYR A 274 -20.32 3.52 3.17
N ILE A 275 -20.41 4.39 4.17
CA ILE A 275 -19.88 4.12 5.51
C ILE A 275 -20.64 2.97 6.19
N GLY A 276 -21.96 2.88 5.95
CA GLY A 276 -22.82 1.85 6.53
C GLY A 276 -22.68 1.74 8.05
N ASP A 277 -22.56 0.52 8.55
CA ASP A 277 -22.26 0.22 9.96
C ASP A 277 -20.73 0.19 10.27
N GLY A 278 -19.89 0.49 9.28
CA GLY A 278 -18.44 0.48 9.41
C GLY A 278 -17.78 -0.89 9.26
N THR A 279 -18.52 -1.95 8.97
CA THR A 279 -17.95 -3.29 8.73
C THR A 279 -17.38 -3.43 7.33
N MET A 280 -17.98 -2.76 6.35
CA MET A 280 -17.58 -2.79 4.93
C MET A 280 -17.70 -1.38 4.30
N PRO A 281 -16.96 -0.38 4.81
CA PRO A 281 -17.11 1.01 4.40
C PRO A 281 -16.43 1.29 3.04
N VAL A 282 -16.74 0.48 2.03
CA VAL A 282 -16.09 0.51 0.72
C VAL A 282 -17.09 0.93 -0.35
N GLY A 283 -16.67 1.85 -1.21
CA GLY A 283 -17.50 2.34 -2.31
C GLY A 283 -16.68 2.81 -3.51
N PRO A 284 -17.35 3.23 -4.59
CA PRO A 284 -16.69 3.75 -5.78
C PRO A 284 -16.01 5.09 -5.51
N GLU A 285 -15.11 5.46 -6.40
CA GLU A 285 -14.47 6.77 -6.46
C GLU A 285 -15.52 7.88 -6.55
N LEU A 286 -15.25 9.01 -5.87
CA LEU A 286 -16.05 10.22 -6.03
C LEU A 286 -15.96 10.75 -7.49
N PRO A 287 -16.97 11.49 -7.97
CA PRO A 287 -16.85 12.21 -9.24
C PRO A 287 -15.62 13.13 -9.25
N GLU A 288 -14.96 13.27 -10.41
CA GLU A 288 -13.77 14.11 -10.55
C GLU A 288 -13.98 15.59 -10.20
N ASP A 289 -15.23 16.07 -10.34
CA ASP A 289 -15.64 17.43 -10.01
C ASP A 289 -16.17 17.59 -8.57
N ALA A 290 -16.10 16.55 -7.75
CA ALA A 290 -16.51 16.62 -6.36
C ALA A 290 -15.66 17.67 -5.60
N PRO A 291 -16.30 18.59 -4.85
CA PRO A 291 -15.57 19.62 -4.11
C PRO A 291 -14.80 19.01 -2.92
N ASN A 292 -13.63 19.60 -2.63
CA ASN A 292 -12.88 19.31 -1.43
C ASN A 292 -13.40 20.10 -0.23
N GLY A 293 -13.42 19.47 0.94
CA GLY A 293 -13.69 20.14 2.20
C GLY A 293 -12.49 20.95 2.72
N ASP A 294 -12.71 21.66 3.79
CA ASP A 294 -11.73 22.47 4.50
C ASP A 294 -11.19 21.82 5.79
N GLY A 295 -11.44 20.52 5.97
CA GLY A 295 -11.10 19.77 7.17
C GLY A 295 -12.11 19.82 8.31
N SER A 296 -13.12 20.71 8.26
CA SER A 296 -14.13 20.89 9.33
C SER A 296 -15.07 19.71 9.52
N LEU A 297 -15.15 18.82 8.54
CA LEU A 297 -15.90 17.55 8.58
C LEU A 297 -14.99 16.31 8.62
N GLY A 298 -13.68 16.52 8.79
CA GLY A 298 -12.68 15.47 8.88
C GLY A 298 -12.18 14.97 7.53
N VAL A 299 -11.45 13.86 7.60
CA VAL A 299 -10.71 13.22 6.50
C VAL A 299 -11.14 11.77 6.38
N LEU A 300 -11.30 11.27 5.14
CA LEU A 300 -11.50 9.85 4.85
C LEU A 300 -10.21 9.03 5.07
N GLU A 301 -10.34 7.74 5.35
CA GLU A 301 -9.19 6.85 5.55
C GLU A 301 -8.33 6.69 4.29
N GLY A 302 -8.89 6.72 3.09
CA GLY A 302 -8.16 6.63 1.82
C GLY A 302 -8.75 5.61 0.84
N HIS A 303 -7.87 4.95 0.07
CA HIS A 303 -8.27 3.86 -0.80
C HIS A 303 -8.09 2.49 -0.14
N CYS A 304 -9.00 1.57 -0.43
CA CYS A 304 -8.75 0.16 -0.16
C CYS A 304 -8.04 -0.52 -1.36
N SER A 305 -7.54 -1.74 -1.16
CA SER A 305 -6.83 -2.48 -2.20
C SER A 305 -7.71 -3.01 -3.33
N ALA A 306 -9.03 -2.88 -3.22
CA ALA A 306 -9.94 -3.35 -4.26
C ALA A 306 -9.89 -2.43 -5.50
N ILE A 307 -9.62 -3.01 -6.64
CA ILE A 307 -9.58 -2.33 -7.95
C ILE A 307 -10.80 -2.77 -8.75
N TYR A 308 -11.57 -1.83 -9.28
CA TYR A 308 -12.73 -2.14 -10.14
C TYR A 308 -12.30 -2.63 -11.52
N LYS A 309 -13.25 -3.24 -12.25
CA LYS A 309 -13.06 -3.79 -13.59
C LYS A 309 -12.57 -2.79 -14.65
N ASP A 310 -12.77 -1.50 -14.41
CA ASP A 310 -12.29 -0.39 -15.24
C ASP A 310 -10.93 0.18 -14.76
N GLY A 311 -10.31 -0.46 -13.76
CA GLY A 311 -9.04 -0.06 -13.18
C GLY A 311 -9.13 1.03 -12.13
N ARG A 312 -10.31 1.60 -11.85
CA ARG A 312 -10.49 2.57 -10.78
C ARG A 312 -10.37 1.91 -9.42
N GLN A 313 -9.80 2.61 -8.45
CA GLN A 313 -9.59 2.10 -7.11
C GLN A 313 -10.80 2.38 -6.23
N ALA A 314 -11.19 1.41 -5.38
CA ALA A 314 -12.26 1.61 -4.42
C ALA A 314 -11.80 2.48 -3.25
N TYR A 315 -12.69 3.34 -2.79
CA TYR A 315 -12.48 4.18 -1.61
C TYR A 315 -12.90 3.46 -0.35
N ARG A 316 -12.18 3.76 0.74
CA ARG A 316 -12.59 3.41 2.08
C ARG A 316 -13.26 4.62 2.73
N TYR A 317 -14.58 4.62 2.70
CA TYR A 317 -15.43 5.67 3.26
C TYR A 317 -15.53 5.52 4.78
N TRP A 318 -14.40 5.59 5.46
CA TRP A 318 -14.30 5.46 6.90
C TRP A 318 -13.67 6.70 7.52
N ILE A 319 -14.16 7.08 8.69
CA ILE A 319 -13.64 8.20 9.48
C ILE A 319 -13.16 7.62 10.80
N ARG A 320 -11.88 7.72 11.08
CA ARG A 320 -11.22 7.24 12.29
C ARG A 320 -10.51 8.38 12.99
N ASP A 321 -10.43 8.32 14.34
CA ASP A 321 -9.83 9.39 15.14
C ASP A 321 -8.32 9.53 14.90
N ASP A 322 -7.59 8.41 14.87
CA ASP A 322 -6.16 8.38 14.56
C ASP A 322 -5.84 9.08 13.23
N VAL A 323 -6.62 8.77 12.19
CA VAL A 323 -6.48 9.38 10.87
C VAL A 323 -6.65 10.90 10.91
N GLN A 324 -7.55 11.43 11.78
CA GLN A 324 -7.72 12.87 11.93
C GLN A 324 -6.46 13.51 12.52
N GLY A 325 -5.97 12.98 13.65
CA GLY A 325 -4.76 13.50 14.28
C GLY A 325 -3.54 13.44 13.36
N GLU A 326 -3.30 12.30 12.73
CA GLU A 326 -2.20 12.07 11.78
C GLU A 326 -2.26 13.03 10.59
N SER A 327 -3.44 13.18 9.97
CA SER A 327 -3.63 14.08 8.83
C SER A 327 -3.47 15.55 9.23
N SER A 328 -3.98 15.96 10.39
CA SER A 328 -3.79 17.33 10.88
C SER A 328 -2.31 17.66 11.04
N MET A 329 -1.50 16.72 11.56
CA MET A 329 -0.06 16.85 11.68
C MET A 329 0.61 17.04 10.30
N ALA A 330 0.27 16.20 9.33
CA ALA A 330 0.83 16.30 7.98
C ALA A 330 0.54 17.66 7.33
N PHE A 331 -0.70 18.11 7.42
CA PHE A 331 -1.09 19.45 6.94
C PHE A 331 -0.37 20.57 7.67
N ALA A 332 -0.20 20.49 8.99
CA ALA A 332 0.49 21.50 9.78
C ALA A 332 1.97 21.63 9.39
N VAL A 333 2.71 20.49 9.35
CA VAL A 333 4.15 20.50 9.05
C VAL A 333 4.43 20.86 7.59
N ALA A 334 3.59 20.41 6.65
CA ALA A 334 3.69 20.79 5.24
C ALA A 334 3.36 22.28 5.06
N GLY A 335 2.31 22.78 5.74
CA GLY A 335 1.96 24.21 5.75
C GLY A 335 3.08 25.09 6.27
N GLU A 336 3.83 24.63 7.27
CA GLU A 336 5.00 25.31 7.79
C GLU A 336 6.19 25.26 6.82
N LEU A 337 6.48 24.10 6.24
CA LEU A 337 7.60 23.92 5.30
C LEU A 337 7.39 24.70 3.99
N LEU A 338 6.18 24.66 3.46
CA LEU A 338 5.83 25.25 2.16
C LEU A 338 5.35 26.71 2.28
N GLY A 339 5.18 27.23 3.50
CA GLY A 339 4.65 28.56 3.74
C GLY A 339 3.16 28.72 3.39
N ASN A 340 2.40 27.63 3.36
CA ASN A 340 0.99 27.59 2.98
C ASN A 340 0.08 27.75 4.19
N LYS A 341 -0.65 28.87 4.26
CA LYS A 341 -1.57 29.18 5.37
C LYS A 341 -2.86 28.37 5.32
N GLU A 342 -3.33 28.01 4.13
CA GLU A 342 -4.53 27.19 3.95
C GLU A 342 -4.33 25.81 4.56
N TYR A 343 -3.17 25.19 4.35
CA TYR A 343 -2.85 23.89 4.97
C TYR A 343 -2.85 23.98 6.50
N LYS A 344 -2.39 25.10 7.08
CA LYS A 344 -2.46 25.32 8.53
C LYS A 344 -3.90 25.46 9.02
N THR A 345 -4.77 26.12 8.26
CA THR A 345 -6.20 26.24 8.58
C THR A 345 -6.89 24.88 8.51
N ILE A 346 -6.60 24.09 7.49
CA ILE A 346 -7.12 22.70 7.37
C ILE A 346 -6.65 21.86 8.55
N ALA A 347 -5.40 21.95 8.96
CA ALA A 347 -4.87 21.26 10.13
C ALA A 347 -5.62 21.62 11.42
N GLU A 348 -5.92 22.90 11.62
CA GLU A 348 -6.70 23.36 12.76
C GLU A 348 -8.13 22.78 12.74
N ASN A 349 -8.79 22.88 11.59
CA ASN A 349 -10.16 22.37 11.42
C ASN A 349 -10.25 20.85 11.68
N ILE A 350 -9.30 20.06 11.18
CA ILE A 350 -9.26 18.60 11.41
C ILE A 350 -9.07 18.29 12.89
N SER A 351 -8.18 19.01 13.61
CA SER A 351 -7.98 18.81 15.05
C SER A 351 -9.23 19.18 15.85
N ASP A 352 -9.93 20.25 15.48
CA ASP A 352 -11.22 20.61 16.08
C ASP A 352 -12.27 19.55 15.87
N TYR A 353 -12.36 19.01 14.64
CA TYR A 353 -13.27 17.93 14.31
C TYR A 353 -12.98 16.66 15.12
N SER A 354 -11.71 16.23 15.25
CA SER A 354 -11.33 15.08 16.04
C SER A 354 -11.87 15.18 17.47
N PHE A 355 -11.54 16.24 18.21
CA PHE A 355 -12.04 16.40 19.58
C PHE A 355 -13.54 16.60 19.68
N LYS A 356 -14.19 17.18 18.70
CA LYS A 356 -15.65 17.34 18.69
C LYS A 356 -16.35 16.01 18.44
N GLU A 357 -15.85 15.21 17.51
CA GLU A 357 -16.51 13.99 17.06
C GLU A 357 -16.21 12.78 17.93
N PHE A 358 -14.94 12.61 18.35
CA PHE A 358 -14.49 11.39 19.02
C PHE A 358 -14.39 11.51 20.55
N ARG A 359 -14.58 12.72 21.07
CA ARG A 359 -14.66 13.00 22.52
C ARG A 359 -16.05 13.47 22.94
N ASP A 360 -17.10 12.89 22.38
CA ASP A 360 -18.50 13.19 22.70
C ASP A 360 -19.07 12.27 23.81
N GLY A 361 -20.30 12.54 24.24
CA GLY A 361 -21.01 11.70 25.22
C GLY A 361 -20.23 11.48 26.52
N PRO A 362 -20.13 10.22 27.01
CA PRO A 362 -19.46 9.93 28.28
C PRO A 362 -17.96 10.29 28.26
N ARG A 363 -17.32 10.36 27.08
CA ARG A 363 -15.92 10.78 26.94
C ARG A 363 -15.71 12.27 27.22
N ASN A 364 -16.76 13.07 27.18
CA ASN A 364 -16.74 14.50 27.53
C ASN A 364 -17.38 14.81 28.90
N ASP A 365 -17.84 13.80 29.65
CA ASP A 365 -18.42 13.93 30.96
C ASP A 365 -17.34 13.62 32.04
N PRO A 366 -16.91 14.63 32.87
CA PRO A 366 -15.91 14.42 33.91
C PRO A 366 -16.29 13.39 34.98
N SER A 367 -17.57 13.05 35.12
CA SER A 367 -18.03 12.02 36.07
C SER A 367 -17.93 10.59 35.47
N SER A 368 -17.69 10.45 34.17
CA SER A 368 -17.59 9.16 33.52
C SER A 368 -16.20 8.55 33.65
N PRO A 369 -16.06 7.23 33.89
CA PRO A 369 -14.77 6.56 33.88
C PRO A 369 -14.08 6.53 32.52
N THR A 370 -14.78 6.87 31.43
CA THR A 370 -14.21 7.00 30.09
C THR A 370 -13.90 8.45 29.68
N TYR A 371 -14.06 9.40 30.63
CA TYR A 371 -13.71 10.79 30.40
C TYR A 371 -12.29 10.95 29.85
N GLY A 372 -12.16 11.69 28.77
CA GLY A 372 -10.88 11.96 28.09
C GLY A 372 -10.50 10.97 27.02
N LEU A 373 -10.98 9.73 27.01
CA LEU A 373 -10.68 8.77 25.94
C LEU A 373 -11.24 9.26 24.60
N LEU A 374 -10.55 8.91 23.51
CA LEU A 374 -10.99 9.19 22.14
C LEU A 374 -11.57 7.91 21.52
N GLY A 375 -12.79 8.01 20.96
CA GLY A 375 -13.45 6.87 20.33
C GLY A 375 -12.75 6.48 19.03
N TRP A 376 -12.70 5.20 18.71
CA TRP A 376 -11.92 4.67 17.60
C TRP A 376 -12.35 5.19 16.22
N ALA A 377 -13.65 5.06 15.90
CA ALA A 377 -14.17 5.40 14.58
C ALA A 377 -15.59 5.99 14.68
N TYR A 378 -16.01 6.73 13.70
CA TYR A 378 -17.34 7.36 13.62
C TYR A 378 -18.47 6.37 13.92
N THR A 379 -18.37 5.16 13.42
CA THR A 379 -19.35 4.08 13.60
C THR A 379 -19.11 3.25 14.87
N HIS A 380 -17.97 3.39 15.55
CA HIS A 380 -17.56 2.56 16.70
C HIS A 380 -16.90 3.40 17.80
N LYS A 381 -17.53 4.48 18.19
CA LYS A 381 -17.00 5.42 19.20
C LYS A 381 -16.83 4.82 20.62
N TRP A 382 -17.48 3.68 20.87
CA TRP A 382 -17.39 2.96 22.14
C TRP A 382 -16.20 1.97 22.23
N VAL A 383 -15.34 1.96 21.23
CA VAL A 383 -14.12 1.14 21.18
C VAL A 383 -12.91 2.05 21.37
N TYR A 384 -11.93 1.61 22.14
CA TYR A 384 -10.72 2.36 22.47
C TYR A 384 -9.47 1.50 22.26
N TYR A 385 -8.65 1.89 21.29
CA TYR A 385 -7.31 1.38 21.10
C TYR A 385 -6.28 2.37 21.65
N GLY A 386 -5.26 1.87 22.36
CA GLY A 386 -4.20 2.71 22.91
C GLY A 386 -3.32 3.35 21.85
N ASP A 387 -2.99 2.58 20.82
CA ASP A 387 -2.18 3.04 19.70
C ASP A 387 -2.91 4.06 18.80
N ASP A 388 -4.21 3.89 18.56
CA ASP A 388 -5.02 4.87 17.81
C ASP A 388 -5.13 6.19 18.59
N ASN A 389 -5.45 6.15 19.89
CA ASN A 389 -5.47 7.34 20.74
C ASN A 389 -4.08 8.02 20.74
N ALA A 390 -3.00 7.25 20.80
CA ALA A 390 -1.65 7.81 20.80
C ALA A 390 -1.34 8.56 19.49
N ARG A 391 -1.68 8.00 18.35
CA ARG A 391 -1.42 8.62 17.05
C ARG A 391 -2.26 9.87 16.82
N SER A 392 -3.53 9.85 17.24
CA SER A 392 -4.37 11.05 17.27
C SER A 392 -3.76 12.16 18.14
N LEU A 393 -3.32 11.82 19.36
CA LEU A 393 -2.73 12.77 20.29
C LEU A 393 -1.39 13.33 19.79
N LEU A 394 -0.48 12.47 19.31
CA LEU A 394 0.78 12.92 18.72
C LEU A 394 0.54 13.85 17.54
N GLY A 395 -0.42 13.53 16.68
CA GLY A 395 -0.80 14.39 15.58
C GLY A 395 -1.24 15.77 16.04
N THR A 396 -2.17 15.83 16.98
CA THR A 396 -2.70 17.11 17.51
C THR A 396 -1.66 17.91 18.31
N ILE A 397 -0.77 17.24 19.05
CA ILE A 397 0.36 17.90 19.76
C ILE A 397 1.25 18.64 18.75
N MET A 398 1.66 17.98 17.66
CA MET A 398 2.48 18.62 16.62
C MET A 398 1.73 19.79 15.98
N THR A 399 0.46 19.60 15.62
CA THR A 399 -0.39 20.63 15.05
C THR A 399 -0.46 21.85 15.97
N SER A 400 -0.74 21.65 17.28
CA SER A 400 -0.78 22.71 18.30
C SER A 400 0.53 23.52 18.32
N LYS A 401 1.68 22.84 18.29
CA LYS A 401 3.00 23.52 18.33
C LYS A 401 3.31 24.28 17.05
N ILE A 402 3.02 23.73 15.89
CA ILE A 402 3.23 24.40 14.59
C ILE A 402 2.34 25.63 14.46
N LEU A 403 1.09 25.56 14.91
CA LEU A 403 0.15 26.68 14.89
C LEU A 403 0.41 27.71 16.00
N GLY A 404 1.21 27.37 17.01
CA GLY A 404 1.48 28.23 18.16
C GLY A 404 0.24 28.46 19.04
N THR A 405 -0.64 27.46 19.17
CA THR A 405 -1.89 27.55 19.94
C THR A 405 -1.87 26.58 21.12
N ASP A 406 -2.56 26.95 22.20
CA ASP A 406 -2.80 26.12 23.39
C ASP A 406 -4.24 25.55 23.46
N LYS A 407 -5.02 25.78 22.43
CA LYS A 407 -6.47 25.47 22.31
C LYS A 407 -6.82 24.04 22.75
N TRP A 408 -5.97 23.05 22.47
CA TRP A 408 -6.22 21.65 22.78
C TRP A 408 -5.39 21.11 23.95
N ASN A 409 -4.50 21.90 24.57
CA ASN A 409 -3.56 21.42 25.58
C ASN A 409 -4.26 20.69 26.75
N GLN A 410 -5.35 21.24 27.24
CA GLN A 410 -6.13 20.59 28.30
C GLN A 410 -6.71 19.25 27.84
N LYS A 411 -7.34 19.22 26.66
CA LYS A 411 -7.93 17.99 26.11
C LYS A 411 -6.89 16.91 25.83
N ILE A 412 -5.72 17.29 25.35
CA ILE A 412 -4.56 16.40 25.14
C ILE A 412 -4.12 15.79 26.47
N SER A 413 -3.91 16.61 27.50
CA SER A 413 -3.50 16.13 28.82
C SER A 413 -4.53 15.19 29.43
N GLU A 414 -5.83 15.55 29.37
CA GLU A 414 -6.93 14.71 29.85
C GLU A 414 -7.02 13.37 29.12
N ALA A 415 -6.77 13.36 27.80
CA ALA A 415 -6.78 12.11 27.03
C ALA A 415 -5.58 11.22 27.34
N ILE A 416 -4.39 11.79 27.57
CA ILE A 416 -3.22 11.04 28.03
C ILE A 416 -3.48 10.45 29.42
N ASP A 417 -4.07 11.23 30.35
CA ASP A 417 -4.45 10.75 31.70
C ASP A 417 -5.50 9.63 31.63
N ALA A 418 -6.49 9.74 30.73
CA ALA A 418 -7.52 8.72 30.56
C ALA A 418 -6.93 7.38 30.08
N ASN A 419 -5.97 7.43 29.15
CA ASN A 419 -5.25 6.23 28.73
C ASN A 419 -4.38 5.67 29.86
N LEU A 420 -3.67 6.51 30.63
CA LEU A 420 -2.90 6.09 31.81
C LEU A 420 -3.80 5.42 32.85
N ASN A 421 -4.98 5.98 33.13
CA ASN A 421 -5.95 5.44 34.08
C ASN A 421 -6.53 4.08 33.66
N THR A 422 -6.44 3.72 32.38
CA THR A 422 -6.83 2.40 31.88
C THR A 422 -5.63 1.45 31.65
N THR A 423 -4.43 1.88 32.01
CA THR A 423 -3.19 1.10 31.97
C THR A 423 -2.98 0.36 33.29
N GLY A 424 -2.59 -0.92 33.25
CA GLY A 424 -2.35 -1.76 34.42
C GLY A 424 -1.03 -1.48 35.10
N LYS A 425 -0.84 -2.02 36.32
CA LYS A 425 0.30 -1.77 37.23
C LYS A 425 1.69 -2.15 36.67
N ASN A 426 1.75 -2.87 35.56
CA ASN A 426 2.98 -3.23 34.85
C ASN A 426 3.25 -2.35 33.60
N GLY A 427 2.42 -1.33 33.35
CA GLY A 427 2.59 -0.43 32.23
C GLY A 427 1.91 -0.88 30.94
N PHE A 428 1.11 -1.95 30.95
CA PHE A 428 0.40 -2.48 29.80
C PHE A 428 -1.08 -2.14 29.86
N ARG A 429 -1.63 -1.69 28.74
CA ARG A 429 -3.05 -1.38 28.58
C ARG A 429 -3.84 -2.54 27.99
N GLY A 430 -3.21 -3.28 27.09
CA GLY A 430 -3.84 -4.32 26.26
C GLY A 430 -4.38 -3.76 24.95
N PRO A 431 -4.77 -4.65 24.00
CA PRO A 431 -5.02 -4.24 22.62
C PRO A 431 -6.26 -3.36 22.45
N ARG A 432 -7.37 -3.70 23.10
CA ARG A 432 -8.65 -3.03 22.90
C ARG A 432 -9.48 -3.01 24.19
N LEU A 433 -10.13 -1.87 24.45
CA LEU A 433 -11.10 -1.70 25.52
C LEU A 433 -12.45 -1.27 24.96
N HIS A 434 -13.52 -1.58 25.70
CA HIS A 434 -14.89 -1.17 25.34
C HIS A 434 -15.49 -0.30 26.43
N ASP A 435 -16.27 0.71 26.03
CA ASP A 435 -16.93 1.66 26.93
C ASP A 435 -17.73 0.94 28.03
N GLN A 436 -18.60 0.00 27.63
CA GLN A 436 -19.44 -0.76 28.58
C GLN A 436 -18.63 -1.52 29.65
N ASP A 437 -17.45 -2.03 29.29
CA ASP A 437 -16.61 -2.76 30.23
C ASP A 437 -15.92 -1.82 31.21
N ILE A 438 -15.51 -0.62 30.75
CA ILE A 438 -14.94 0.40 31.60
C ILE A 438 -16.00 0.96 32.56
N GLN A 439 -17.19 1.24 32.06
CA GLN A 439 -18.32 1.69 32.89
C GLN A 439 -18.70 0.67 33.97
N LYS A 440 -18.70 -0.61 33.63
CA LYS A 440 -19.04 -1.71 34.53
C LYS A 440 -17.97 -1.95 35.60
N ASN A 441 -16.71 -1.98 35.21
CA ASN A 441 -15.63 -2.42 36.10
C ASN A 441 -15.00 -1.26 36.87
N GLY A 442 -15.09 -0.02 36.35
CA GLY A 442 -14.45 1.17 36.92
C GLY A 442 -12.93 1.20 36.70
N LEU A 443 -12.34 2.39 36.85
CA LEU A 443 -10.91 2.62 36.56
C LEU A 443 -9.97 1.81 37.47
N LYS A 444 -10.33 1.62 38.75
CA LYS A 444 -9.48 0.86 39.69
C LYS A 444 -9.23 -0.57 39.21
N TYR A 445 -10.22 -1.21 38.59
CA TYR A 445 -10.04 -2.54 37.98
C TYR A 445 -8.91 -2.55 36.95
N TYR A 446 -8.87 -1.56 36.05
CA TYR A 446 -7.85 -1.47 35.02
C TYR A 446 -6.47 -1.17 35.58
N GLN A 447 -6.37 -0.25 36.54
CA GLN A 447 -5.12 0.13 37.22
C GLN A 447 -4.50 -1.04 38.01
N ASP A 448 -5.33 -1.89 38.62
CA ASP A 448 -4.90 -3.04 39.42
C ASP A 448 -4.55 -4.27 38.54
N ARG A 449 -4.85 -4.26 37.22
CA ARG A 449 -4.55 -5.41 36.34
C ARG A 449 -3.06 -5.77 36.34
N ASP A 450 -2.81 -7.07 36.49
CA ASP A 450 -1.45 -7.65 36.45
C ASP A 450 -1.18 -8.31 35.12
N ILE A 451 -1.26 -7.52 34.05
CA ILE A 451 -1.04 -8.00 32.68
C ILE A 451 0.39 -7.65 32.23
N ILE A 452 0.96 -8.53 31.43
CA ILE A 452 2.19 -8.32 30.68
C ILE A 452 1.87 -8.69 29.22
N ASN A 453 2.00 -7.71 28.33
CA ASN A 453 1.66 -7.84 26.92
C ASN A 453 2.80 -7.30 26.05
N PRO A 454 3.89 -8.06 25.85
CA PRO A 454 5.02 -7.62 25.04
C PRO A 454 4.66 -7.61 23.55
N HIS A 455 3.76 -6.71 23.16
CA HIS A 455 3.22 -6.53 21.83
C HIS A 455 3.31 -5.04 21.44
N PRO A 456 4.46 -4.59 20.90
CA PRO A 456 4.70 -3.18 20.60
C PRO A 456 3.63 -2.50 19.76
N HIS A 457 3.00 -3.21 18.84
CA HIS A 457 1.89 -2.67 18.03
C HIS A 457 0.83 -1.96 18.87
N TYR A 458 0.43 -2.55 19.99
CA TYR A 458 -0.65 -2.01 20.83
C TYR A 458 -0.18 -1.12 22.00
N GLU A 459 1.08 -1.27 22.41
CA GLU A 459 1.54 -0.65 23.66
C GLU A 459 2.55 0.50 23.44
N SER A 460 3.39 0.41 22.39
CA SER A 460 4.57 1.27 22.28
C SER A 460 4.26 2.76 22.09
N TRP A 461 3.27 3.10 21.30
CA TRP A 461 3.01 4.49 20.95
C TRP A 461 2.29 5.27 22.05
N ILE A 462 1.48 4.60 22.85
CA ILE A 462 0.92 5.25 24.05
C ILE A 462 2.00 5.51 25.09
N TRP A 463 3.02 4.66 25.20
CA TRP A 463 4.20 4.94 26.03
C TRP A 463 4.95 6.18 25.54
N ALA A 464 5.06 6.39 24.24
CA ALA A 464 5.63 7.64 23.71
C ALA A 464 4.83 8.88 24.19
N CYS A 465 3.50 8.82 24.19
CA CYS A 465 2.67 9.89 24.75
C CYS A 465 2.94 10.12 26.23
N TYR A 466 3.10 9.07 27.02
CA TYR A 466 3.41 9.19 28.45
C TYR A 466 4.80 9.82 28.69
N LEU A 467 5.81 9.44 27.91
CA LEU A 467 7.15 10.04 27.99
C LEU A 467 7.14 11.51 27.59
N TRP A 468 6.36 11.88 26.54
CA TRP A 468 6.16 13.27 26.16
C TRP A 468 5.48 14.07 27.27
N GLN A 469 4.43 13.51 27.89
CA GLN A 469 3.71 14.14 28.99
C GLN A 469 4.60 14.29 30.23
N TYR A 470 5.42 13.28 30.55
CA TYR A 470 6.44 13.39 31.62
C TYR A 470 7.40 14.55 31.35
N ALA A 471 7.93 14.65 30.13
CA ALA A 471 8.85 15.71 29.78
C ALA A 471 8.20 17.10 29.85
N SER A 472 6.90 17.19 29.59
CA SER A 472 6.12 18.43 29.64
C SER A 472 5.78 18.86 31.08
N THR A 473 5.52 17.90 31.97
CA THR A 473 4.95 18.18 33.33
C THR A 473 5.88 17.87 34.47
N GLY A 474 6.86 16.98 34.30
CA GLY A 474 7.71 16.45 35.35
C GLY A 474 7.04 15.41 36.25
N ASP A 475 5.78 15.02 35.99
CA ASP A 475 5.05 14.05 36.82
C ASP A 475 5.55 12.63 36.57
N ARG A 476 6.23 12.07 37.56
CA ARG A 476 6.88 10.76 37.50
C ARG A 476 5.93 9.59 37.27
N LYS A 477 4.63 9.73 37.54
CA LYS A 477 3.67 8.65 37.29
C LYS A 477 3.72 8.14 35.85
N TYR A 478 3.94 9.05 34.89
CA TYR A 478 4.05 8.70 33.44
C TYR A 478 5.36 7.96 33.16
N LEU A 479 6.50 8.44 33.70
CA LEU A 479 7.79 7.78 33.46
C LEU A 479 7.86 6.41 34.15
N ASP A 480 7.53 6.33 35.43
CA ASP A 480 7.73 5.12 36.23
C ASP A 480 6.93 3.92 35.67
N LEU A 481 5.69 4.19 35.25
CA LEU A 481 4.84 3.15 34.66
C LEU A 481 5.32 2.73 33.26
N THR A 482 5.75 3.70 32.46
CA THR A 482 6.23 3.47 31.09
C THR A 482 7.56 2.72 31.06
N GLU A 483 8.53 3.15 31.88
CA GLU A 483 9.84 2.51 31.99
C GLU A 483 9.70 1.03 32.41
N LYS A 484 8.77 0.74 33.35
CA LYS A 484 8.44 -0.63 33.75
C LYS A 484 7.89 -1.46 32.55
N GLY A 485 6.92 -0.94 31.79
CA GLY A 485 6.35 -1.61 30.63
C GLY A 485 7.39 -1.87 29.54
N ILE A 486 8.21 -0.86 29.22
CA ILE A 486 9.30 -0.96 28.26
C ILE A 486 10.33 -2.01 28.71
N SER A 487 10.77 -1.97 29.99
CA SER A 487 11.75 -2.92 30.53
C SER A 487 11.26 -4.37 30.41
N LEU A 488 10.01 -4.64 30.80
CA LEU A 488 9.41 -5.98 30.65
C LEU A 488 9.31 -6.42 29.18
N THR A 489 9.02 -5.49 28.29
CA THR A 489 8.93 -5.77 26.85
C THR A 489 10.32 -6.08 26.28
N MET A 490 11.34 -5.28 26.61
CA MET A 490 12.71 -5.53 26.14
C MET A 490 13.33 -6.78 26.73
N ALA A 491 12.98 -7.14 27.97
CA ALA A 491 13.39 -8.41 28.58
C ALA A 491 12.80 -9.63 27.84
N ALA A 492 11.63 -9.48 27.22
CA ALA A 492 10.98 -10.52 26.43
C ALA A 492 11.48 -10.60 24.96
N TYR A 493 12.23 -9.60 24.47
CA TYR A 493 12.70 -9.52 23.09
C TYR A 493 13.81 -10.51 22.78
N PRO A 494 13.82 -11.17 21.60
CA PRO A 494 12.76 -11.16 20.56
C PRO A 494 11.71 -12.26 20.72
N ASP A 495 12.01 -13.37 21.39
CA ASP A 495 11.26 -14.61 21.33
C ASP A 495 9.92 -14.56 22.09
N GLY A 496 9.83 -13.66 23.08
CA GLY A 496 8.62 -13.43 23.85
C GLY A 496 7.67 -12.39 23.23
N TRP A 497 8.07 -11.71 22.17
CA TRP A 497 7.22 -10.69 21.56
C TRP A 497 6.09 -11.34 20.74
N SER A 498 4.87 -10.84 20.97
CA SER A 498 3.78 -11.03 20.02
C SER A 498 3.91 -10.03 18.86
N TRP A 499 3.40 -10.41 17.70
CA TRP A 499 3.44 -9.55 16.52
C TRP A 499 2.13 -9.64 15.72
N THR A 500 1.78 -8.56 15.02
CA THR A 500 0.53 -8.45 14.25
C THR A 500 0.67 -9.12 12.88
N ASN A 501 1.40 -8.53 11.94
CA ASN A 501 1.62 -9.07 10.58
C ASN A 501 3.10 -9.39 10.31
N GLY A 502 3.98 -9.26 11.30
CA GLY A 502 5.41 -9.50 11.22
C GLY A 502 6.15 -8.92 12.43
N ILE A 503 7.30 -9.51 12.77
CA ILE A 503 8.14 -9.01 13.88
C ILE A 503 8.81 -7.68 13.51
N GLN A 504 9.00 -7.43 12.21
CA GLN A 504 9.67 -6.22 11.74
C GLN A 504 8.90 -4.95 12.07
N GLN A 505 7.58 -4.98 11.93
CA GLN A 505 6.72 -3.85 12.29
C GLN A 505 6.74 -3.56 13.81
N GLU A 506 6.85 -4.60 14.64
CA GLU A 506 6.96 -4.45 16.08
C GLU A 506 8.27 -3.72 16.47
N ARG A 507 9.39 -4.07 15.80
CA ARG A 507 10.67 -3.38 15.95
C ARG A 507 10.57 -1.91 15.55
N ALA A 508 9.93 -1.63 14.40
CA ALA A 508 9.73 -0.28 13.89
C ALA A 508 8.94 0.60 14.89
N ARG A 509 7.89 0.04 15.49
CA ARG A 509 7.06 0.75 16.48
C ARG A 509 7.76 0.93 17.82
N MET A 510 8.52 -0.06 18.27
CA MET A 510 9.19 0.00 19.58
C MET A 510 10.31 1.03 19.63
N LEU A 511 10.94 1.34 18.51
CA LEU A 511 12.07 2.27 18.45
C LEU A 511 11.70 3.69 18.93
N LEU A 512 10.46 4.14 18.69
CA LEU A 512 10.01 5.48 19.09
C LEU A 512 10.03 5.67 20.62
N PRO A 513 9.33 4.87 21.44
CA PRO A 513 9.38 5.06 22.89
C PRO A 513 10.77 4.79 23.48
N LEU A 514 11.60 3.92 22.88
CA LEU A 514 13.00 3.76 23.31
C LEU A 514 13.82 5.03 23.10
N ALA A 515 13.68 5.68 21.95
CA ALA A 515 14.34 6.95 21.65
C ALA A 515 13.94 8.05 22.64
N TRP A 516 12.66 8.13 22.96
CA TRP A 516 12.14 9.14 23.88
C TRP A 516 12.41 8.81 25.36
N LEU A 517 12.44 7.53 25.73
CA LEU A 517 12.90 7.10 27.06
C LEU A 517 14.37 7.49 27.27
N TYR A 518 15.22 7.27 26.26
CA TYR A 518 16.62 7.68 26.32
C TYR A 518 16.79 9.19 26.49
N ARG A 519 15.90 10.01 25.91
CA ARG A 519 15.93 11.47 26.10
C ARG A 519 15.61 11.91 27.53
N VAL A 520 14.71 11.23 28.22
CA VAL A 520 14.25 11.62 29.57
C VAL A 520 14.96 10.85 30.68
N SER A 521 15.48 9.67 30.42
CA SER A 521 16.19 8.80 31.36
C SER A 521 17.38 8.13 30.65
N PRO A 522 18.46 8.87 30.32
CA PRO A 522 19.60 8.32 29.57
C PRO A 522 20.44 7.38 30.44
N THR A 523 20.36 6.08 30.13
CA THR A 523 21.18 5.05 30.74
C THR A 523 21.91 4.24 29.65
N ALA A 524 22.95 3.51 30.06
CA ALA A 524 23.64 2.59 29.14
C ALA A 524 22.70 1.48 28.66
N GLU A 525 21.81 1.00 29.52
CA GLU A 525 20.82 -0.03 29.19
C GLU A 525 19.80 0.49 28.16
N HIS A 526 19.28 1.71 28.32
CA HIS A 526 18.35 2.29 27.34
C HIS A 526 19.02 2.50 25.98
N LYS A 527 20.32 2.87 25.96
CA LYS A 527 21.06 2.95 24.69
C LYS A 527 21.25 1.57 24.07
N GLU A 528 21.56 0.53 24.85
CA GLU A 528 21.67 -0.85 24.37
C GLU A 528 20.36 -1.34 23.75
N TRP A 529 19.20 -1.00 24.33
CA TRP A 529 17.92 -1.36 23.74
C TRP A 529 17.69 -0.72 22.36
N ILE A 530 18.04 0.57 22.22
CA ILE A 530 18.01 1.26 20.91
C ILE A 530 18.93 0.54 19.93
N ASP A 531 20.18 0.25 20.33
CA ASP A 531 21.18 -0.40 19.48
C ASP A 531 20.72 -1.79 19.03
N ARG A 532 20.11 -2.55 19.92
CA ARG A 532 19.60 -3.88 19.62
C ARG A 532 18.48 -3.83 18.57
N ILE A 533 17.49 -2.95 18.76
CA ILE A 533 16.37 -2.81 17.81
C ILE A 533 16.86 -2.24 16.47
N THR A 534 17.71 -1.22 16.46
CA THR A 534 18.24 -0.64 15.22
C THR A 534 19.13 -1.62 14.47
N THR A 535 19.94 -2.45 15.17
CA THR A 535 20.73 -3.51 14.55
C THR A 535 19.86 -4.53 13.83
N ASP A 536 18.75 -4.94 14.44
CA ASP A 536 17.84 -5.91 13.83
C ASP A 536 17.04 -5.31 12.66
N LEU A 537 16.68 -4.03 12.72
CA LEU A 537 16.10 -3.29 11.59
C LEU A 537 17.13 -3.16 10.44
N ALA A 538 18.39 -2.86 10.75
CA ALA A 538 19.47 -2.70 9.78
C ALA A 538 19.77 -3.98 8.98
N LYS A 539 19.63 -5.16 9.59
CA LYS A 539 19.78 -6.46 8.89
C LYS A 539 18.81 -6.62 7.73
N ASN A 540 17.67 -5.96 7.80
CA ASN A 540 16.62 -5.98 6.79
C ASN A 540 16.57 -4.71 5.93
N GLN A 541 17.39 -3.70 6.19
CA GLN A 541 17.52 -2.56 5.30
C GLN A 541 18.40 -2.93 4.11
N VAL A 542 17.81 -2.96 2.91
CA VAL A 542 18.50 -3.35 1.68
C VAL A 542 19.17 -2.15 0.98
N GLU A 543 20.03 -2.42 0.00
CA GLU A 543 20.85 -1.41 -0.68
C GLU A 543 20.08 -0.18 -1.19
N CYS A 544 18.84 -0.36 -1.66
CA CYS A 544 18.00 0.75 -2.12
C CYS A 544 17.35 1.56 -1.00
N GLY A 545 17.61 1.23 0.26
CA GLY A 545 17.05 1.90 1.45
C GLY A 545 15.76 1.29 1.99
N ALA A 546 15.10 0.39 1.26
CA ALA A 546 13.90 -0.29 1.71
C ALA A 546 14.16 -1.16 2.94
N ILE A 547 13.19 -1.24 3.85
CA ILE A 547 13.19 -2.22 4.94
C ILE A 547 12.35 -3.41 4.49
N ARG A 548 13.00 -4.57 4.39
CA ARG A 548 12.35 -5.84 4.06
C ARG A 548 11.54 -6.35 5.23
N GLU A 549 10.35 -6.86 4.94
CA GLU A 549 9.50 -7.50 5.95
C GLU A 549 10.10 -8.79 6.51
N GLU A 550 9.76 -9.11 7.76
CA GLU A 550 10.18 -10.31 8.47
C GLU A 550 9.05 -10.84 9.34
N LEU A 551 8.75 -12.14 9.18
CA LEU A 551 7.85 -12.88 10.07
C LEU A 551 8.64 -13.38 11.29
N GLY A 552 8.05 -13.24 12.47
CA GLY A 552 8.58 -13.81 13.71
C GLY A 552 8.17 -15.28 13.90
N ASP A 553 8.31 -15.77 15.15
CA ASP A 553 7.81 -17.10 15.52
C ASP A 553 6.30 -17.20 15.22
N PRO A 554 5.86 -18.17 14.40
CA PRO A 554 4.45 -18.32 14.03
C PRO A 554 3.51 -18.55 15.23
N SER A 555 4.02 -19.05 16.36
CA SER A 555 3.22 -19.23 17.59
C SER A 555 2.89 -17.91 18.30
N LYS A 556 3.57 -16.81 17.96
CA LYS A 556 3.43 -15.48 18.52
C LYS A 556 2.72 -14.50 17.57
N GLY A 557 2.49 -14.90 16.31
CA GLY A 557 1.83 -14.09 15.30
C GLY A 557 0.32 -14.05 15.48
N HIS A 558 -0.24 -12.85 15.38
CA HIS A 558 -1.68 -12.65 15.29
C HIS A 558 -2.21 -13.10 13.92
N TYR A 559 -1.55 -12.59 12.88
CA TYR A 559 -1.79 -12.94 11.49
C TYR A 559 -0.51 -13.46 10.88
N GLY A 560 -0.48 -14.71 10.47
CA GLY A 560 0.67 -15.33 9.81
C GLY A 560 0.41 -15.56 8.32
N ALA A 561 1.42 -16.06 7.61
CA ALA A 561 1.27 -16.52 6.25
C ALA A 561 0.25 -17.66 6.15
N GLU A 562 -0.39 -17.78 4.99
CA GLU A 562 -1.41 -18.78 4.72
C GLU A 562 -0.84 -20.19 4.84
N LYS A 563 -1.60 -21.10 5.45
CA LYS A 563 -1.22 -22.49 5.64
C LYS A 563 -1.71 -23.41 4.51
N ARG A 564 -2.60 -22.91 3.65
CA ARG A 564 -3.20 -23.59 2.50
C ARG A 564 -3.84 -22.58 1.55
N ASN A 565 -4.12 -22.98 0.31
CA ASN A 565 -4.71 -22.12 -0.72
C ASN A 565 -6.02 -21.45 -0.28
N SER A 566 -6.88 -22.18 0.44
CA SER A 566 -8.19 -21.65 0.88
C SER A 566 -8.11 -20.55 1.94
N ASP A 567 -6.96 -20.31 2.56
CA ASP A 567 -6.79 -19.24 3.56
C ASP A 567 -6.58 -17.87 2.91
N TYR A 568 -6.13 -17.83 1.66
CA TYR A 568 -5.88 -16.60 0.93
C TYR A 568 -7.11 -15.66 0.87
N GLY A 569 -6.93 -14.41 1.32
CA GLY A 569 -7.95 -13.36 1.28
C GLY A 569 -9.11 -13.55 2.26
N ARG A 570 -8.94 -14.29 3.36
CA ARG A 570 -10.00 -14.53 4.36
C ARG A 570 -9.86 -13.74 5.65
N SER A 571 -8.67 -13.30 5.98
CA SER A 571 -8.36 -12.53 7.18
C SER A 571 -7.28 -11.51 6.88
N GLU A 572 -6.91 -10.70 7.85
CA GLU A 572 -5.65 -9.96 7.76
C GLU A 572 -4.47 -10.92 7.58
N ALA A 573 -3.46 -10.50 6.84
CA ALA A 573 -2.31 -11.30 6.51
C ALA A 573 -1.08 -10.44 6.22
N PRO A 574 0.14 -10.97 6.37
CA PRO A 574 1.36 -10.33 5.91
C PRO A 574 1.37 -10.09 4.40
N LEU A 575 2.13 -9.09 3.97
CA LEU A 575 2.41 -8.88 2.53
C LEU A 575 3.40 -9.89 1.95
N ILE A 576 4.10 -10.63 2.80
CA ILE A 576 5.06 -11.67 2.43
C ILE A 576 4.53 -13.05 2.80
N PHE A 577 4.88 -14.04 2.02
CA PHE A 577 4.58 -15.42 2.34
C PHE A 577 5.68 -16.05 3.22
N ARG A 578 6.93 -15.67 2.99
CA ARG A 578 8.12 -16.16 3.72
C ARG A 578 9.17 -15.07 3.88
N ASN A 579 10.01 -15.23 4.88
CA ASN A 579 11.17 -14.35 5.06
C ASN A 579 12.09 -14.41 3.83
N GLY A 580 12.46 -13.24 3.32
CA GLY A 580 13.26 -13.10 2.10
C GLY A 580 12.46 -12.62 0.88
N ASP A 581 11.13 -12.65 0.92
CA ASP A 581 10.31 -12.01 -0.12
C ASP A 581 10.66 -10.53 -0.20
N PRO A 582 10.83 -9.95 -1.42
CA PRO A 582 11.42 -8.63 -1.62
C PRO A 582 10.42 -7.49 -1.46
N VAL A 583 9.73 -7.44 -0.34
CA VAL A 583 8.64 -6.48 -0.07
C VAL A 583 9.00 -5.54 1.08
N ALA A 584 8.65 -4.27 0.90
CA ALA A 584 8.53 -3.26 1.94
C ALA A 584 7.05 -2.91 2.17
N ASP A 585 6.64 -2.84 3.45
CA ASP A 585 5.29 -2.44 3.88
C ASP A 585 5.31 -0.99 4.37
N MET A 586 4.60 -0.10 3.66
CA MET A 586 4.49 1.31 4.03
C MET A 586 3.43 1.57 5.09
N LEU A 587 2.54 0.60 5.36
CA LEU A 587 1.47 0.74 6.36
C LEU A 587 1.95 0.41 7.77
N TYR A 588 2.67 -0.70 7.92
CA TYR A 588 3.00 -1.20 9.25
C TYR A 588 4.46 -1.05 9.64
N THR A 589 5.38 -0.97 8.68
CA THR A 589 6.83 -0.98 8.95
C THR A 589 7.54 0.29 8.53
N SER A 590 7.57 0.60 7.23
CA SER A 590 8.47 1.62 6.67
C SER A 590 8.14 3.04 7.14
N ASN A 591 6.86 3.40 7.23
CA ASN A 591 6.39 4.69 7.74
C ASN A 591 6.81 4.93 9.20
N PHE A 592 6.59 3.95 10.07
CA PHE A 592 6.90 4.05 11.50
C PHE A 592 8.41 3.94 11.76
N ALA A 593 9.12 3.06 11.04
CA ALA A 593 10.57 3.00 11.10
C ALA A 593 11.21 4.31 10.67
N PHE A 594 10.70 4.94 9.62
CA PHE A 594 11.21 6.21 9.10
C PHE A 594 11.12 7.33 10.15
N PHE A 595 9.94 7.46 10.75
CA PHE A 595 9.73 8.42 11.84
C PHE A 595 10.61 8.11 13.06
N ALA A 596 10.64 6.85 13.49
CA ALA A 596 11.39 6.44 14.67
C ALA A 596 12.91 6.54 14.46
N PHE A 597 13.44 6.30 13.27
CA PHE A 597 14.86 6.52 12.96
C PHE A 597 15.24 7.99 13.07
N ASN A 598 14.42 8.91 12.55
CA ASN A 598 14.67 10.34 12.71
C ASN A 598 14.69 10.75 14.19
N GLU A 599 13.73 10.27 14.99
CA GLU A 599 13.67 10.52 16.43
C GLU A 599 14.88 9.92 17.18
N ALA A 600 15.26 8.69 16.86
CA ALA A 600 16.39 8.00 17.49
C ALA A 600 17.73 8.64 17.11
N ALA A 601 17.92 9.02 15.85
CA ALA A 601 19.13 9.73 15.40
C ALA A 601 19.29 11.07 16.13
N CYS A 602 18.20 11.83 16.28
CA CYS A 602 18.23 13.10 17.02
C CYS A 602 18.40 12.91 18.53
N ALA A 603 17.88 11.80 19.09
CA ALA A 603 18.03 11.49 20.52
C ALA A 603 19.44 11.05 20.90
N THR A 604 20.08 10.24 20.05
CA THR A 604 21.37 9.61 20.33
C THR A 604 22.56 10.34 19.71
N GLY A 605 22.33 11.10 18.62
CA GLY A 605 23.40 11.65 17.80
C GLY A 605 24.15 10.60 16.97
N ASP A 606 23.62 9.38 16.85
CA ASP A 606 24.25 8.25 16.19
C ASP A 606 24.21 8.44 14.66
N PRO A 607 25.37 8.52 13.97
CA PRO A 607 25.45 8.74 12.54
C PRO A 607 24.94 7.56 11.71
N GLU A 608 25.02 6.32 12.23
CA GLU A 608 24.53 5.14 11.51
C GLU A 608 22.99 5.11 11.52
N ILE A 609 22.33 5.46 12.62
CA ILE A 609 20.87 5.61 12.66
C ILE A 609 20.42 6.73 11.74
N LYS A 610 21.15 7.86 11.70
CA LYS A 610 20.88 8.94 10.76
C LYS A 610 20.98 8.49 9.32
N LYS A 611 22.02 7.73 8.98
CA LYS A 611 22.19 7.16 7.64
C LYS A 611 21.06 6.20 7.28
N MET A 612 20.58 5.40 8.22
CA MET A 612 19.42 4.54 8.01
C MET A 612 18.17 5.36 7.69
N ALA A 613 17.92 6.45 8.43
CA ALA A 613 16.82 7.37 8.17
C ALA A 613 16.91 8.01 6.78
N GLU A 614 18.08 8.53 6.40
CA GLU A 614 18.33 9.15 5.09
C GLU A 614 18.10 8.15 3.95
N SER A 615 18.65 6.95 4.06
CA SER A 615 18.50 5.89 3.05
C SER A 615 17.04 5.45 2.86
N LEU A 616 16.30 5.28 3.96
CA LEU A 616 14.86 4.97 3.90
C LEU A 616 14.07 6.15 3.30
N GLY A 617 14.40 7.39 3.67
CA GLY A 617 13.79 8.59 3.10
C GLY A 617 13.98 8.68 1.59
N GLU A 618 15.18 8.41 1.07
CA GLU A 618 15.45 8.37 -0.38
C GLU A 618 14.62 7.27 -1.06
N PHE A 619 14.51 6.09 -0.46
CA PHE A 619 13.66 5.02 -0.98
C PHE A 619 12.20 5.48 -1.08
N LEU A 620 11.64 6.07 -0.01
CA LEU A 620 10.26 6.55 0.03
C LEU A 620 10.00 7.65 -1.02
N ILE A 621 10.93 8.58 -1.19
CA ILE A 621 10.84 9.61 -2.25
C ILE A 621 10.78 8.96 -3.64
N ARG A 622 11.60 7.94 -3.89
CA ARG A 622 11.65 7.27 -5.20
C ARG A 622 10.36 6.55 -5.54
N ILE A 623 9.75 5.88 -4.55
CA ILE A 623 8.57 5.05 -4.76
C ILE A 623 7.25 5.80 -4.64
N GLN A 624 7.24 7.10 -4.36
CA GLN A 624 6.01 7.87 -4.38
C GLN A 624 5.34 7.76 -5.75
N ALA A 625 4.04 7.44 -5.78
CA ALA A 625 3.32 7.24 -7.03
C ALA A 625 3.21 8.54 -7.84
N ARG A 626 3.39 8.42 -9.15
CA ARG A 626 3.19 9.49 -10.13
C ARG A 626 2.24 9.04 -11.21
N SER A 627 1.29 9.93 -11.52
CA SER A 627 0.36 9.72 -12.62
C SER A 627 -0.18 11.03 -13.16
N ASP A 628 -0.09 11.21 -14.47
CA ASP A 628 -0.73 12.34 -15.15
C ASP A 628 -2.23 12.11 -15.37
N LYS A 629 -2.66 10.86 -15.45
CA LYS A 629 -4.04 10.47 -15.78
C LYS A 629 -4.86 10.00 -14.57
N CYS A 630 -4.22 9.36 -13.58
CA CYS A 630 -4.88 8.87 -12.36
C CYS A 630 -4.56 9.82 -11.21
N LYS A 631 -5.16 11.02 -11.21
CA LYS A 631 -4.85 12.08 -10.24
C LYS A 631 -5.11 11.67 -8.80
N ASN A 632 -6.13 10.85 -8.56
CA ASN A 632 -6.49 10.34 -7.24
C ASN A 632 -5.40 9.47 -6.57
N VAL A 633 -4.36 9.07 -7.28
CA VAL A 633 -3.21 8.34 -6.73
C VAL A 633 -1.87 9.07 -6.95
N ASP A 634 -1.84 10.19 -7.71
CA ASP A 634 -0.63 10.98 -7.89
C ASP A 634 -0.18 11.60 -6.57
N GLY A 635 1.02 11.27 -6.12
CA GLY A 635 1.56 11.71 -4.83
C GLY A 635 1.32 10.75 -3.66
N ALA A 636 0.59 9.65 -3.86
CA ALA A 636 0.36 8.62 -2.84
C ALA A 636 1.57 7.72 -2.60
N TRP A 637 1.54 7.01 -1.47
CA TRP A 637 2.31 5.79 -1.26
C TRP A 637 1.35 4.61 -1.13
N PHE A 638 1.51 3.60 -1.99
CA PHE A 638 0.82 2.32 -1.83
C PHE A 638 1.40 1.56 -0.64
N ARG A 639 0.58 0.72 0.00
CA ARG A 639 1.02 -0.10 1.13
C ARG A 639 2.23 -0.97 0.79
N ALA A 640 2.20 -1.63 -0.37
CA ALA A 640 3.23 -2.58 -0.76
C ALA A 640 4.13 -2.06 -1.87
N PHE A 641 5.42 -2.38 -1.77
CA PHE A 641 6.37 -2.18 -2.85
C PHE A 641 7.35 -3.34 -2.95
N ASN A 642 7.39 -3.97 -4.13
CA ASN A 642 8.39 -4.97 -4.47
C ASN A 642 9.67 -4.25 -4.93
N TYR A 643 10.65 -4.13 -4.03
CA TYR A 643 11.90 -3.40 -4.30
C TYR A 643 12.87 -4.14 -5.23
N ARG A 644 12.68 -5.46 -5.48
CA ARG A 644 13.45 -6.23 -6.48
C ARG A 644 13.01 -5.84 -7.89
N ASP A 645 11.70 -5.93 -8.14
CA ASP A 645 11.10 -5.72 -9.44
C ASP A 645 10.73 -4.25 -9.70
N TRP A 646 10.84 -3.40 -8.67
CA TRP A 646 10.55 -1.97 -8.66
C TRP A 646 9.11 -1.66 -9.08
N ASP A 647 8.14 -2.32 -8.41
CA ASP A 647 6.73 -2.30 -8.76
C ASP A 647 5.83 -2.33 -7.50
N TYR A 648 4.61 -1.78 -7.60
CA TYR A 648 3.59 -1.75 -6.54
C TYR A 648 2.87 -3.08 -6.41
N TRP A 649 3.57 -4.09 -5.92
CA TRP A 649 3.00 -5.43 -5.81
C TRP A 649 3.54 -6.21 -4.60
N ALA A 650 2.66 -7.01 -4.01
CA ALA A 650 2.98 -8.02 -2.99
C ALA A 650 1.90 -9.10 -2.94
N SER A 651 1.97 -9.99 -1.96
CA SER A 651 0.82 -10.82 -1.63
C SER A 651 -0.36 -9.92 -1.23
N ASN A 652 -1.53 -10.13 -1.84
CA ASN A 652 -2.77 -9.40 -1.52
C ASN A 652 -3.69 -10.26 -0.64
N ALA A 653 -3.09 -11.12 0.18
CA ALA A 653 -3.81 -12.02 1.08
C ALA A 653 -4.58 -11.31 2.19
N ASP A 654 -4.17 -10.09 2.54
CA ASP A 654 -4.81 -9.27 3.56
C ASP A 654 -6.19 -8.78 3.09
N ALA A 655 -7.24 -9.33 3.70
CA ALA A 655 -8.62 -8.96 3.38
C ALA A 655 -9.01 -7.56 3.90
N GLY A 656 -8.27 -7.00 4.87
CA GLY A 656 -8.51 -5.68 5.44
C GLY A 656 -7.81 -4.58 4.65
N TRP A 657 -6.50 -4.67 4.55
CA TRP A 657 -5.62 -3.68 3.91
C TRP A 657 -4.65 -4.39 2.97
N GLY A 658 -5.07 -4.67 1.76
CA GLY A 658 -4.24 -5.32 0.76
C GLY A 658 -3.13 -4.42 0.18
N ALA A 659 -2.39 -4.96 -0.78
CA ALA A 659 -1.16 -4.38 -1.30
C ALA A 659 -1.32 -2.99 -1.94
N GLN A 660 -2.46 -2.71 -2.57
CA GLN A 660 -2.73 -1.43 -3.26
C GLN A 660 -3.46 -0.40 -2.38
N SER A 661 -3.62 -0.61 -1.08
CA SER A 661 -4.18 0.41 -0.18
C SER A 661 -3.29 1.65 -0.14
N THR A 662 -3.92 2.84 -0.13
CA THR A 662 -3.27 4.13 0.12
C THR A 662 -4.03 4.82 1.24
N LEU A 663 -3.39 5.11 2.36
CA LEU A 663 -4.07 5.59 3.56
C LEU A 663 -3.60 6.99 3.94
N THR A 664 -4.55 7.89 4.18
CA THR A 664 -4.30 9.30 4.52
C THR A 664 -3.56 9.46 5.86
N GLY A 665 -3.96 8.70 6.88
CA GLY A 665 -3.30 8.68 8.18
C GLY A 665 -2.06 7.79 8.18
N TRP A 666 -2.27 6.53 8.38
CA TRP A 666 -1.27 5.49 8.62
C TRP A 666 -0.04 5.50 7.69
N ILE A 667 -0.21 5.78 6.41
CA ILE A 667 0.89 5.79 5.44
C ILE A 667 1.33 7.22 5.15
N GLN A 668 0.46 7.99 4.52
CA GLN A 668 0.75 9.28 3.92
C GLN A 668 1.25 10.29 4.94
N SER A 669 0.52 10.45 6.05
CA SER A 669 0.79 11.48 7.04
C SER A 669 2.12 11.29 7.75
N TRP A 670 2.51 10.06 8.08
CA TRP A 670 3.80 9.79 8.74
C TRP A 670 4.98 10.02 7.80
N ILE A 671 4.86 9.61 6.54
CA ILE A 671 5.92 9.82 5.54
C ILE A 671 6.08 11.32 5.26
N VAL A 672 4.99 12.05 4.97
CA VAL A 672 5.01 13.50 4.74
C VAL A 672 5.61 14.24 5.92
N THR A 673 5.16 13.92 7.15
CA THR A 673 5.65 14.56 8.38
C THR A 673 7.13 14.34 8.55
N THR A 674 7.61 13.12 8.39
CA THR A 674 9.04 12.79 8.61
C THR A 674 9.91 13.45 7.54
N LEU A 675 9.50 13.43 6.26
CA LEU A 675 10.20 14.14 5.19
C LEU A 675 10.32 15.64 5.50
N ALA A 676 9.23 16.27 5.97
CA ALA A 676 9.24 17.70 6.32
C ALA A 676 10.12 18.00 7.53
N LEU A 677 10.13 17.16 8.55
CA LEU A 677 11.02 17.32 9.72
C LEU A 677 12.49 17.17 9.33
N MET A 678 12.83 16.19 8.50
CA MET A 678 14.19 15.97 8.02
C MET A 678 14.65 17.10 7.09
N GLU A 679 13.77 17.66 6.26
CA GLU A 679 14.07 18.83 5.43
C GLU A 679 14.44 20.06 6.29
N LYS A 680 13.79 20.19 7.44
CA LYS A 680 14.10 21.24 8.43
C LYS A 680 15.27 20.86 9.36
N GLY A 681 15.85 19.66 9.26
CA GLY A 681 16.93 19.19 10.12
C GLY A 681 16.53 19.08 11.59
N THR A 682 15.30 18.63 11.87
CA THR A 682 14.73 18.58 13.23
C THR A 682 13.98 17.26 13.50
N SER A 683 13.53 17.07 14.71
CA SER A 683 12.72 15.93 15.15
C SER A 683 11.36 16.39 15.69
N TYR A 684 10.42 15.46 15.81
CA TYR A 684 9.13 15.74 16.45
C TYR A 684 9.33 16.25 17.89
N TRP A 685 10.18 15.55 18.67
CA TRP A 685 10.49 15.95 20.04
C TRP A 685 11.03 17.38 20.11
N ASP A 686 11.99 17.73 19.25
CA ASP A 686 12.63 19.05 19.29
C ASP A 686 11.66 20.19 18.88
N VAL A 687 10.70 19.91 18.00
CA VAL A 687 9.64 20.86 17.63
C VAL A 687 8.65 21.06 18.78
N THR A 688 8.27 19.98 19.45
CA THR A 688 7.16 20.03 20.43
C THR A 688 7.59 20.42 21.84
N LEU A 689 8.81 20.07 22.25
CA LEU A 689 9.35 20.31 23.60
C LEU A 689 10.58 21.22 23.63
N GLY A 690 11.15 21.53 22.45
CA GLY A 690 12.43 22.22 22.34
C GLY A 690 13.63 21.31 22.62
N LYS A 691 14.83 21.74 22.28
CA LYS A 691 16.06 21.00 22.61
C LYS A 691 16.15 20.84 24.12
N CYS A 692 16.15 19.61 24.57
CA CYS A 692 16.08 19.25 25.99
C CYS A 692 17.15 20.00 26.78
N GLN A 693 16.74 20.88 27.70
CA GLN A 693 17.67 21.63 28.57
C GLN A 693 18.37 20.76 29.63
N LEU A 694 17.95 19.49 29.79
CA LEU A 694 18.55 18.52 30.73
C LEU A 694 20.01 18.17 30.41
N TYR A 695 20.52 18.52 29.22
CA TYR A 695 21.90 18.28 28.79
C TYR A 695 22.78 19.54 28.73
N ARG A 696 22.30 20.66 29.28
CA ARG A 696 23.18 21.82 29.56
C ARG A 696 23.74 21.77 30.98
N LYS A 697 24.55 20.78 31.27
CA LYS A 697 25.49 20.81 32.40
C LYS A 697 26.83 20.24 31.98
#